data_520e2fdb978e0085e966748e90822d3e
#
_entry.id   520e2fdb978e0085e966748e90822d3e
#
_cell.length_a   1.000
_cell.length_b   1.000
_cell.length_c   1.000
_cell.angle_alpha   90.00
_cell.angle_beta   90.00
_cell.angle_gamma   90.00
#
_symmetry.space_group_name_H-M   'P 1'
#
loop_
_entity.id
_entity.type
_entity.pdbx_description
1 polymer ?
#
loop_
_entity_poly.entity_id
_entity_poly.type
_entity_poly.pdbx_seq_one_letter_code
_entity_poly.pdbx_strand_id
1 'polypeptide(L)'
;MVGRIPVIDVKPVLETGPAEGPLPAKASVGEPFPVSATVFREGHDRLGAEVVLVGPDGRRRPPVRMAPRPAVDRYSVDRYDAWVTPDAPGSWAFEIHSWSSPLGTWFHDAGIKIRAGVDVELMFTEGRLLVERVLAGGGLTKAEQATLKAAGAAAGDTTRPVEARLAQLESPEVVATLEAHPLRDLLTVTGPFPVFVDRPAARFASWYEFFPRSEGATYDRRTGEVVSGTFATATERLPAVAAMGFDVLYLPPIHPIGEVNRKGPNNAVLPDGEPTPDDWPGSPWAIGSRHGGHDAIHPDLGTFQDFDAFVAAANAQGLEVALDLALQCAPDHPWVAAHPEWFTTRADGTIAYAENPPKKYQDIYPVNFDNDPGGIAAEVLRVVRLWMAHGVRTFRVDNPHTKPVAFWQWLLAEVRRTDPDVVFLSEAFTKPPMMQTLGAIGFHQSYTYFTWRTEKVDIEDYLREVSQESAHRVRPNFFVNTPDILHEFLQYGGPGAFRIRAALAALSSPLWGMYAGYELGEHVAVRPGSEEYLDSEKYQVRVRDWAAATAPGTVGADLTAYVTMLNTVRRAHPALQLLRNLTVHRTDSEHILCFSKVAALPDGSSDRVIVVLNLDPHQPRETMVHLDLAALGLAPHSSYAVHDEATGEDWTWGEHNYVRLAPAQPAHILVVKGAAG
;
A
#
# COMPACT_ATOMS: atom_id res chain seq x y z
N MET A 1 -25.75 -25.06 -4.06
CA MET A 1 -26.04 -25.84 -2.83
C MET A 1 -24.85 -25.67 -1.89
N VAL A 2 -25.11 -25.54 -0.60
CA VAL A 2 -24.06 -25.51 0.42
C VAL A 2 -23.36 -26.87 0.40
N GLY A 3 -22.02 -26.87 0.43
CA GLY A 3 -21.23 -28.09 0.47
C GLY A 3 -21.46 -28.91 1.75
N ARG A 4 -20.94 -30.14 1.81
CA ARG A 4 -21.11 -31.02 2.97
C ARG A 4 -20.43 -30.45 4.22
N ILE A 5 -19.39 -29.64 4.04
CA ILE A 5 -18.77 -28.84 5.08
C ILE A 5 -18.90 -27.37 4.67
N PRO A 6 -19.84 -26.61 5.25
CA PRO A 6 -20.04 -25.21 4.95
C PRO A 6 -18.81 -24.36 5.24
N VAL A 7 -18.51 -23.45 4.29
CA VAL A 7 -17.47 -22.41 4.42
C VAL A 7 -18.15 -21.07 4.15
N ILE A 8 -18.16 -20.19 5.13
CA ILE A 8 -18.79 -18.87 5.07
C ILE A 8 -17.82 -17.78 5.56
N ASP A 9 -18.23 -16.53 5.44
CA ASP A 9 -17.44 -15.36 5.89
C ASP A 9 -16.00 -15.37 5.39
N VAL A 10 -15.81 -15.76 4.12
CA VAL A 10 -14.50 -15.83 3.49
C VAL A 10 -13.94 -14.42 3.30
N LYS A 11 -12.68 -14.22 3.72
CA LYS A 11 -11.92 -12.99 3.48
C LYS A 11 -10.54 -13.33 2.91
N PRO A 12 -10.01 -12.50 1.98
CA PRO A 12 -10.63 -11.30 1.41
C PRO A 12 -11.58 -11.65 0.25
N VAL A 13 -12.80 -11.14 0.28
CA VAL A 13 -13.74 -11.20 -0.85
C VAL A 13 -14.35 -9.82 -1.05
N LEU A 14 -14.28 -9.27 -2.26
CA LEU A 14 -14.82 -7.95 -2.62
C LEU A 14 -16.10 -8.12 -3.39
N GLU A 15 -17.24 -8.11 -2.69
CA GLU A 15 -18.55 -8.19 -3.31
C GLU A 15 -18.97 -6.83 -3.87
N THR A 16 -19.47 -6.81 -5.11
CA THR A 16 -19.98 -5.61 -5.78
C THR A 16 -21.48 -5.63 -5.97
N GLY A 17 -22.04 -6.78 -6.19
CA GLY A 17 -23.45 -6.97 -6.44
C GLY A 17 -23.70 -8.34 -7.07
N PRO A 18 -24.93 -8.82 -7.02
CA PRO A 18 -25.24 -10.22 -7.40
C PRO A 18 -25.03 -10.54 -8.88
N ALA A 19 -24.91 -9.54 -9.76
CA ALA A 19 -24.84 -9.75 -11.21
C ALA A 19 -23.40 -9.87 -11.77
N GLU A 20 -22.40 -9.36 -11.07
CA GLU A 20 -21.04 -9.20 -11.62
C GLU A 20 -19.97 -10.11 -10.96
N GLY A 21 -20.33 -10.80 -9.88
CA GLY A 21 -19.38 -11.57 -9.08
C GLY A 21 -18.41 -10.69 -8.28
N PRO A 22 -17.50 -11.31 -7.49
CA PRO A 22 -16.56 -10.58 -6.66
C PRO A 22 -15.45 -9.93 -7.50
N LEU A 23 -15.05 -8.70 -7.12
CA LEU A 23 -13.85 -8.05 -7.64
C LEU A 23 -12.59 -8.72 -7.07
N PRO A 24 -11.46 -8.67 -7.80
CA PRO A 24 -10.20 -9.20 -7.29
C PRO A 24 -9.71 -8.44 -6.05
N ALA A 25 -9.40 -9.17 -4.98
CA ALA A 25 -8.68 -8.61 -3.85
C ALA A 25 -7.23 -8.25 -4.25
N LYS A 26 -6.65 -7.26 -3.57
CA LYS A 26 -5.27 -6.81 -3.86
C LYS A 26 -4.24 -7.67 -3.15
N ALA A 27 -3.21 -8.05 -3.90
CA ALA A 27 -1.96 -8.60 -3.41
C ALA A 27 -0.79 -8.07 -4.25
N SER A 28 0.44 -8.36 -3.86
CA SER A 28 1.64 -8.09 -4.63
C SER A 28 2.58 -9.28 -4.57
N VAL A 29 3.43 -9.40 -5.58
CA VAL A 29 4.44 -10.47 -5.63
C VAL A 29 5.28 -10.48 -4.35
N GLY A 30 5.36 -11.64 -3.69
CA GLY A 30 6.13 -11.82 -2.45
C GLY A 30 5.51 -11.17 -1.21
N GLU A 31 4.30 -10.60 -1.29
CA GLU A 31 3.59 -10.06 -0.14
C GLU A 31 2.67 -11.12 0.47
N PRO A 32 2.89 -11.53 1.73
CA PRO A 32 1.95 -12.38 2.43
C PRO A 32 0.61 -11.64 2.66
N PHE A 33 -0.50 -12.35 2.42
CA PHE A 33 -1.82 -11.84 2.76
C PHE A 33 -2.65 -12.90 3.50
N PRO A 34 -3.51 -12.47 4.45
CA PRO A 34 -4.32 -13.41 5.23
C PRO A 34 -5.55 -13.86 4.43
N VAL A 35 -5.83 -15.16 4.50
CA VAL A 35 -7.11 -15.74 4.10
C VAL A 35 -7.76 -16.33 5.32
N SER A 36 -9.02 -15.99 5.56
CA SER A 36 -9.77 -16.51 6.70
C SER A 36 -11.19 -16.90 6.31
N ALA A 37 -11.76 -17.87 7.01
CA ALA A 37 -13.13 -18.31 6.83
C ALA A 37 -13.69 -18.95 8.10
N THR A 38 -15.00 -18.99 8.21
CA THR A 38 -15.72 -19.80 9.20
C THR A 38 -16.04 -21.17 8.56
N VAL A 39 -15.54 -22.25 9.17
CA VAL A 39 -15.68 -23.63 8.67
C VAL A 39 -16.33 -24.49 9.74
N PHE A 40 -17.51 -25.05 9.45
CA PHE A 40 -18.28 -25.79 10.42
C PHE A 40 -19.05 -26.96 9.79
N ARG A 41 -19.54 -27.87 10.64
CA ARG A 41 -20.49 -28.91 10.24
C ARG A 41 -21.32 -29.35 11.46
N GLU A 42 -22.31 -30.16 11.20
CA GLU A 42 -23.07 -30.83 12.27
C GLU A 42 -22.20 -31.83 13.05
N GLY A 43 -22.52 -32.02 14.34
CA GLY A 43 -21.83 -32.95 15.23
C GLY A 43 -20.62 -32.35 15.94
N HIS A 44 -19.69 -33.19 16.37
CA HIS A 44 -18.52 -32.82 17.18
C HIS A 44 -17.20 -33.19 16.53
N ASP A 45 -17.21 -33.67 15.29
CA ASP A 45 -16.03 -34.05 14.55
C ASP A 45 -15.08 -32.87 14.35
N ARG A 46 -13.79 -33.14 14.46
CA ARG A 46 -12.76 -32.15 14.12
C ARG A 46 -12.70 -31.92 12.64
N LEU A 47 -12.48 -30.67 12.23
CA LEU A 47 -12.38 -30.27 10.85
C LEU A 47 -10.94 -29.90 10.49
N GLY A 48 -10.64 -30.02 9.22
CA GLY A 48 -9.46 -29.46 8.61
C GLY A 48 -9.81 -28.48 7.51
N ALA A 49 -8.97 -27.46 7.35
CA ALA A 49 -9.08 -26.52 6.23
C ALA A 49 -7.70 -26.14 5.70
N GLU A 50 -7.63 -25.81 4.41
CA GLU A 50 -6.42 -25.30 3.77
C GLU A 50 -6.78 -24.31 2.67
N VAL A 51 -5.87 -23.38 2.39
CA VAL A 51 -5.94 -22.47 1.25
C VAL A 51 -5.09 -23.01 0.12
N VAL A 52 -5.62 -22.98 -1.08
CA VAL A 52 -4.90 -23.34 -2.32
C VAL A 52 -4.91 -22.13 -3.24
N LEU A 53 -3.74 -21.58 -3.52
CA LEU A 53 -3.59 -20.54 -4.54
C LEU A 53 -3.62 -21.15 -5.93
N VAL A 54 -4.34 -20.51 -6.84
CA VAL A 54 -4.36 -20.84 -8.28
C VAL A 54 -3.70 -19.67 -9.01
N GLY A 55 -2.57 -19.94 -9.65
CA GLY A 55 -1.76 -18.93 -10.32
C GLY A 55 -2.33 -18.50 -11.69
N PRO A 56 -1.75 -17.44 -12.31
CA PRO A 56 -2.15 -16.98 -13.64
C PRO A 56 -1.91 -18.03 -14.74
N ASP A 57 -1.09 -19.04 -14.47
CA ASP A 57 -0.84 -20.21 -15.30
C ASP A 57 -1.92 -21.32 -15.15
N GLY A 58 -2.94 -21.07 -14.33
CA GLY A 58 -4.00 -22.04 -14.00
C GLY A 58 -3.55 -23.18 -13.07
N ARG A 59 -2.31 -23.17 -12.60
CA ARG A 59 -1.77 -24.21 -11.72
C ARG A 59 -2.04 -23.89 -10.26
N ARG A 60 -2.44 -24.94 -9.52
CA ARG A 60 -2.54 -24.88 -8.08
C ARG A 60 -1.14 -24.90 -7.45
N ARG A 61 -0.92 -24.01 -6.49
CA ARG A 61 0.27 -24.01 -5.64
C ARG A 61 0.09 -25.00 -4.48
N PRO A 62 1.17 -25.38 -3.79
CA PRO A 62 1.07 -26.20 -2.59
C PRO A 62 0.05 -25.63 -1.60
N PRO A 63 -0.80 -26.47 -1.00
CA PRO A 63 -1.80 -26.02 -0.04
C PRO A 63 -1.14 -25.50 1.23
N VAL A 64 -1.74 -24.46 1.81
CA VAL A 64 -1.33 -23.89 3.11
C VAL A 64 -2.41 -24.23 4.14
N ARG A 65 -2.01 -24.94 5.21
CA ARG A 65 -2.91 -25.32 6.28
C ARG A 65 -3.48 -24.09 6.98
N MET A 66 -4.80 -24.05 7.17
CA MET A 66 -5.45 -23.04 7.99
C MET A 66 -5.48 -23.51 9.44
N ALA A 67 -5.07 -22.60 10.34
CA ALA A 67 -5.12 -22.82 11.77
C ALA A 67 -6.47 -22.34 12.35
N PRO A 68 -7.05 -23.08 13.32
CA PRO A 68 -8.21 -22.58 14.06
C PRO A 68 -7.81 -21.37 14.90
N ARG A 69 -8.59 -20.31 14.84
CA ARG A 69 -8.37 -19.09 15.63
C ARG A 69 -9.09 -19.19 16.96
N PRO A 70 -8.45 -18.81 18.09
CA PRO A 70 -9.16 -18.67 19.34
C PRO A 70 -10.33 -17.71 19.23
N ALA A 71 -11.50 -18.12 19.71
CA ALA A 71 -12.67 -17.26 19.69
C ALA A 71 -12.46 -16.07 20.65
N VAL A 72 -12.63 -14.85 20.14
CA VAL A 72 -12.59 -13.61 20.93
C VAL A 72 -13.98 -13.21 21.42
N ASP A 73 -15.03 -13.72 20.77
CA ASP A 73 -16.43 -13.55 21.12
C ASP A 73 -17.29 -14.72 20.62
N ARG A 74 -18.59 -14.69 20.91
CA ARG A 74 -19.54 -15.75 20.52
C ARG A 74 -19.78 -15.87 19.00
N TYR A 75 -19.32 -14.92 18.20
CA TYR A 75 -19.51 -14.91 16.74
C TYR A 75 -18.25 -15.29 15.98
N SER A 76 -17.12 -15.35 16.67
CA SER A 76 -15.82 -15.70 16.08
C SER A 76 -15.41 -17.16 16.30
N VAL A 77 -16.36 -18.03 16.65
CA VAL A 77 -16.15 -19.47 16.75
C VAL A 77 -15.94 -20.09 15.36
N ASP A 78 -15.23 -21.23 15.32
CA ASP A 78 -14.94 -21.99 14.09
C ASP A 78 -14.24 -21.17 13.00
N ARG A 79 -13.55 -20.12 13.40
CA ARG A 79 -12.74 -19.28 12.51
C ARG A 79 -11.39 -19.92 12.25
N TYR A 80 -11.02 -20.02 10.97
CA TYR A 80 -9.74 -20.52 10.50
C TYR A 80 -9.04 -19.44 9.69
N ASP A 81 -7.71 -19.35 9.80
CA ASP A 81 -6.89 -18.44 9.00
C ASP A 81 -5.56 -19.06 8.57
N ALA A 82 -5.05 -18.57 7.44
CA ALA A 82 -3.73 -18.86 6.92
C ALA A 82 -3.16 -17.63 6.21
N TRP A 83 -1.85 -17.56 6.13
CA TRP A 83 -1.15 -16.57 5.32
C TRP A 83 -0.60 -17.23 4.07
N VAL A 84 -0.87 -16.63 2.90
CA VAL A 84 -0.44 -17.14 1.59
C VAL A 84 0.32 -16.06 0.84
N THR A 85 1.29 -16.47 0.01
CA THR A 85 2.19 -15.56 -0.70
C THR A 85 2.21 -15.91 -2.17
N PRO A 86 1.77 -15.02 -3.07
CA PRO A 86 1.85 -15.23 -4.51
C PRO A 86 3.28 -15.00 -5.02
N ASP A 87 3.67 -15.78 -6.03
CA ASP A 87 5.04 -15.82 -6.57
C ASP A 87 5.22 -15.11 -7.92
N ALA A 88 4.14 -14.65 -8.55
CA ALA A 88 4.15 -13.98 -9.85
C ALA A 88 3.05 -12.91 -9.96
N PRO A 89 3.22 -11.88 -10.81
CA PRO A 89 2.17 -10.92 -11.07
C PRO A 89 1.05 -11.50 -11.93
N GLY A 90 -0.15 -10.91 -11.87
CA GLY A 90 -1.28 -11.26 -12.72
C GLY A 90 -2.54 -11.68 -11.96
N SER A 91 -3.46 -12.30 -12.70
CA SER A 91 -4.75 -12.75 -12.16
C SER A 91 -4.60 -14.09 -11.46
N TRP A 92 -4.86 -14.09 -10.18
CA TRP A 92 -4.85 -15.24 -9.28
C TRP A 92 -6.24 -15.53 -8.74
N ALA A 93 -6.39 -16.69 -8.14
CA ALA A 93 -7.51 -17.00 -7.28
C ALA A 93 -7.04 -17.80 -6.07
N PHE A 94 -7.88 -17.88 -5.05
CA PHE A 94 -7.69 -18.85 -3.98
C PHE A 94 -8.95 -19.69 -3.79
N GLU A 95 -8.74 -20.93 -3.38
CA GLU A 95 -9.78 -21.87 -3.00
C GLU A 95 -9.59 -22.24 -1.53
N ILE A 96 -10.68 -22.50 -0.82
CA ILE A 96 -10.64 -23.07 0.53
C ILE A 96 -11.12 -24.51 0.41
N HIS A 97 -10.25 -25.44 0.77
CA HIS A 97 -10.54 -26.86 0.85
C HIS A 97 -10.80 -27.21 2.32
N SER A 98 -11.99 -27.72 2.63
CA SER A 98 -12.38 -28.10 3.98
C SER A 98 -12.82 -29.57 4.03
N TRP A 99 -12.56 -30.25 5.15
CA TRP A 99 -12.88 -31.67 5.30
C TRP A 99 -13.13 -32.06 6.75
N SER A 100 -13.85 -33.19 6.96
CA SER A 100 -13.89 -33.87 8.25
C SER A 100 -12.54 -34.57 8.48
N SER A 101 -11.92 -34.35 9.64
CA SER A 101 -10.63 -34.89 10.00
C SER A 101 -10.79 -36.10 10.92
N PRO A 102 -10.88 -37.33 10.40
CA PRO A 102 -11.05 -38.51 11.25
C PRO A 102 -9.84 -38.73 12.17
N LEU A 103 -8.62 -38.38 11.74
CA LEU A 103 -7.44 -38.37 12.58
C LEU A 103 -7.57 -37.38 13.73
N GLY A 104 -7.95 -36.13 13.43
CA GLY A 104 -8.13 -35.08 14.46
C GLY A 104 -9.22 -35.44 15.48
N THR A 105 -10.33 -36.02 15.02
CA THR A 105 -11.41 -36.51 15.88
C THR A 105 -10.90 -37.63 16.76
N TRP A 106 -10.23 -38.62 16.18
CA TRP A 106 -9.68 -39.74 16.93
C TRP A 106 -8.66 -39.31 17.99
N PHE A 107 -7.69 -38.46 17.66
CA PHE A 107 -6.71 -37.97 18.65
C PHE A 107 -7.38 -37.26 19.83
N HIS A 108 -8.40 -36.47 19.55
CA HIS A 108 -9.17 -35.80 20.59
C HIS A 108 -9.88 -36.79 21.51
N ASP A 109 -10.61 -37.75 20.95
CA ASP A 109 -11.45 -38.67 21.69
C ASP A 109 -10.61 -39.75 22.39
N ALA A 110 -9.60 -40.32 21.70
CA ALA A 110 -8.71 -41.32 22.25
C ALA A 110 -7.92 -40.79 23.45
N GLY A 111 -7.40 -39.57 23.34
CA GLY A 111 -6.70 -38.93 24.47
C GLY A 111 -7.54 -38.79 25.72
N ILE A 112 -8.85 -38.59 25.59
CA ILE A 112 -9.79 -38.51 26.74
C ILE A 112 -10.22 -39.90 27.20
N LYS A 113 -10.71 -40.74 26.27
CA LYS A 113 -11.31 -42.04 26.61
C LYS A 113 -10.29 -43.02 27.15
N ILE A 114 -9.11 -43.14 26.55
CA ILE A 114 -8.06 -44.06 26.96
C ILE A 114 -7.58 -43.71 28.39
N ARG A 115 -7.35 -42.44 28.67
CA ARG A 115 -6.94 -42.00 30.02
C ARG A 115 -8.03 -42.17 31.09
N ALA A 116 -9.32 -42.16 30.66
CA ALA A 116 -10.46 -42.43 31.51
C ALA A 116 -10.78 -43.95 31.63
N GLY A 117 -10.06 -44.83 30.95
CA GLY A 117 -10.33 -46.28 30.94
C GLY A 117 -11.59 -46.67 30.18
N VAL A 118 -12.10 -45.83 29.27
CA VAL A 118 -13.31 -46.04 28.50
C VAL A 118 -12.95 -46.45 27.06
N ASP A 119 -13.54 -47.52 26.55
CA ASP A 119 -13.38 -48.00 25.19
C ASP A 119 -11.93 -48.23 24.72
N VAL A 120 -11.01 -48.54 25.65
CA VAL A 120 -9.55 -48.48 25.45
C VAL A 120 -9.13 -49.30 24.22
N GLU A 121 -9.51 -50.57 24.11
CA GLU A 121 -9.11 -51.40 22.98
C GLU A 121 -9.81 -51.03 21.69
N LEU A 122 -11.01 -50.46 21.77
CA LEU A 122 -11.71 -49.93 20.62
C LEU A 122 -10.96 -48.74 20.04
N MET A 123 -10.54 -47.79 20.89
CA MET A 123 -9.78 -46.60 20.49
C MET A 123 -8.46 -46.98 19.80
N PHE A 124 -7.71 -47.95 20.33
CA PHE A 124 -6.50 -48.44 19.66
C PHE A 124 -6.77 -49.12 18.34
N THR A 125 -7.87 -49.88 18.25
CA THR A 125 -8.27 -50.53 17.01
C THR A 125 -8.61 -49.48 15.92
N GLU A 126 -9.40 -48.47 16.26
CA GLU A 126 -9.74 -47.35 15.38
C GLU A 126 -8.49 -46.55 14.95
N GLY A 127 -7.60 -46.23 15.89
CA GLY A 127 -6.34 -45.52 15.58
C GLY A 127 -5.47 -46.33 14.61
N ARG A 128 -5.33 -47.63 14.81
CA ARG A 128 -4.62 -48.52 13.87
C ARG A 128 -5.24 -48.51 12.48
N LEU A 129 -6.57 -48.60 12.38
CA LEU A 129 -7.27 -48.55 11.10
C LEU A 129 -7.08 -47.21 10.37
N LEU A 130 -7.04 -46.12 11.10
CA LEU A 130 -6.76 -44.80 10.52
C LEU A 130 -5.31 -44.69 10.02
N VAL A 131 -4.33 -45.18 10.77
CA VAL A 131 -2.93 -45.27 10.34
C VAL A 131 -2.82 -46.15 9.08
N GLU A 132 -3.52 -47.29 9.00
CA GLU A 132 -3.58 -48.15 7.81
C GLU A 132 -4.17 -47.41 6.60
N ARG A 133 -5.22 -46.61 6.77
CA ARG A 133 -5.76 -45.75 5.72
C ARG A 133 -4.74 -44.77 5.17
N VAL A 134 -3.94 -44.10 6.04
CA VAL A 134 -2.86 -43.20 5.63
C VAL A 134 -1.79 -43.96 4.84
N LEU A 135 -1.37 -45.12 5.33
CA LEU A 135 -0.40 -45.97 4.64
C LEU A 135 -0.88 -46.43 3.25
N ALA A 136 -2.17 -46.67 3.08
CA ALA A 136 -2.79 -47.04 1.80
C ALA A 136 -2.94 -45.86 0.84
N GLY A 137 -2.97 -44.60 1.34
CA GLY A 137 -3.17 -43.40 0.52
C GLY A 137 -1.99 -43.03 -0.39
N GLY A 138 -0.81 -43.57 -0.15
CA GLY A 138 0.42 -43.28 -0.91
C GLY A 138 1.05 -41.95 -0.59
N GLY A 139 2.14 -41.58 -1.30
CA GLY A 139 2.85 -40.32 -1.12
C GLY A 139 3.85 -40.28 0.05
N LEU A 140 3.88 -41.30 0.90
CA LEU A 140 4.78 -41.40 2.05
C LEU A 140 6.19 -41.83 1.63
N THR A 141 7.19 -41.23 2.25
CA THR A 141 8.59 -41.70 2.17
C THR A 141 8.75 -43.05 2.87
N LYS A 142 9.85 -43.75 2.60
CA LYS A 142 10.15 -45.05 3.27
C LYS A 142 10.29 -44.89 4.79
N ALA A 143 10.83 -43.76 5.27
CA ALA A 143 10.97 -43.42 6.69
C ALA A 143 9.58 -43.23 7.34
N GLU A 144 8.73 -42.41 6.74
CA GLU A 144 7.35 -42.16 7.21
C GLU A 144 6.53 -43.45 7.26
N GLN A 145 6.64 -44.29 6.23
CA GLN A 145 5.99 -45.62 6.23
C GLN A 145 6.47 -46.52 7.37
N ALA A 146 7.79 -46.52 7.68
CA ALA A 146 8.34 -47.26 8.79
C ALA A 146 7.83 -46.74 10.14
N THR A 147 7.80 -45.44 10.33
CA THR A 147 7.28 -44.79 11.52
C THR A 147 5.81 -45.13 11.77
N LEU A 148 4.97 -45.00 10.75
CA LEU A 148 3.53 -45.31 10.87
C LEU A 148 3.27 -46.81 11.08
N LYS A 149 4.01 -47.73 10.41
CA LYS A 149 3.91 -49.17 10.64
C LYS A 149 4.29 -49.53 12.07
N ALA A 150 5.36 -48.95 12.61
CA ALA A 150 5.77 -49.16 13.99
C ALA A 150 4.71 -48.69 15.01
N ALA A 151 4.11 -47.49 14.74
CA ALA A 151 3.05 -46.96 15.57
C ALA A 151 1.79 -47.82 15.55
N GLY A 152 1.36 -48.27 14.35
CA GLY A 152 0.21 -49.17 14.20
C GLY A 152 0.45 -50.53 14.90
N ALA A 153 1.65 -51.11 14.77
CA ALA A 153 2.02 -52.35 15.46
C ALA A 153 2.00 -52.18 17.01
N ALA A 154 2.57 -51.08 17.51
CA ALA A 154 2.55 -50.76 18.93
C ALA A 154 1.13 -50.58 19.47
N ALA A 155 0.25 -49.94 18.72
CA ALA A 155 -1.15 -49.74 19.08
C ALA A 155 -1.90 -51.08 19.22
N GLY A 156 -1.57 -52.08 18.41
CA GLY A 156 -2.17 -53.41 18.44
C GLY A 156 -1.56 -54.38 19.45
N ASP A 157 -0.42 -54.03 20.09
CA ASP A 157 0.31 -54.91 21.01
C ASP A 157 -0.25 -54.80 22.43
N THR A 158 -1.19 -55.70 22.78
CA THR A 158 -1.85 -55.76 24.10
C THR A 158 -0.90 -56.18 25.22
N THR A 159 0.32 -56.60 24.91
CA THR A 159 1.32 -56.93 25.95
C THR A 159 2.01 -55.69 26.50
N ARG A 160 1.90 -54.54 25.81
CA ARG A 160 2.44 -53.26 26.28
C ARG A 160 1.47 -52.55 27.18
N PRO A 161 1.98 -51.76 28.15
CA PRO A 161 1.14 -50.84 28.96
C PRO A 161 0.35 -49.89 28.07
N VAL A 162 -0.87 -49.56 28.45
CA VAL A 162 -1.80 -48.69 27.73
C VAL A 162 -1.15 -47.33 27.41
N GLU A 163 -0.47 -46.74 28.41
CA GLU A 163 0.21 -45.46 28.29
C GLU A 163 1.36 -45.52 27.28
N ALA A 164 2.09 -46.62 27.19
CA ALA A 164 3.19 -46.77 26.23
C ALA A 164 2.67 -46.95 24.80
N ARG A 165 1.51 -47.58 24.61
CA ARG A 165 0.83 -47.70 23.34
C ARG A 165 0.34 -46.34 22.84
N LEU A 166 -0.30 -45.56 23.74
CA LEU A 166 -0.80 -44.22 23.43
C LEU A 166 0.36 -43.29 23.12
N ALA A 167 1.40 -43.25 23.96
CA ALA A 167 2.58 -42.39 23.74
C ALA A 167 3.27 -42.65 22.39
N GLN A 168 3.22 -43.88 21.87
CA GLN A 168 3.78 -44.17 20.53
C GLN A 168 2.96 -43.53 19.40
N LEU A 169 1.63 -43.51 19.50
CA LEU A 169 0.75 -42.85 18.54
C LEU A 169 0.81 -41.32 18.68
N GLU A 170 1.00 -40.80 19.89
CA GLU A 170 1.15 -39.37 20.16
C GLU A 170 2.61 -38.87 20.02
N SER A 171 3.55 -39.73 19.56
CA SER A 171 4.94 -39.28 19.37
C SER A 171 5.03 -38.19 18.34
N PRO A 172 5.94 -37.19 18.49
CA PRO A 172 6.06 -36.07 17.58
C PRO A 172 6.24 -36.48 16.12
N GLU A 173 7.00 -37.55 15.86
CA GLU A 173 7.27 -38.05 14.51
C GLU A 173 6.01 -38.65 13.85
N VAL A 174 5.17 -39.35 14.62
CA VAL A 174 3.91 -39.92 14.14
C VAL A 174 2.91 -38.80 13.87
N VAL A 175 2.75 -37.88 14.83
CA VAL A 175 1.83 -36.73 14.68
C VAL A 175 2.22 -35.89 13.46
N ALA A 176 3.49 -35.52 13.32
CA ALA A 176 3.98 -34.73 12.19
C ALA A 176 3.73 -35.44 10.84
N THR A 177 3.94 -36.79 10.78
CA THR A 177 3.67 -37.58 9.58
C THR A 177 2.17 -37.58 9.24
N LEU A 178 1.30 -37.78 10.22
CA LEU A 178 -0.15 -37.80 10.02
C LEU A 178 -0.72 -36.42 9.66
N GLU A 179 -0.12 -35.34 10.16
CA GLU A 179 -0.46 -33.97 9.79
C GLU A 179 -0.03 -33.64 8.37
N ALA A 180 1.12 -34.12 7.92
CA ALA A 180 1.60 -33.97 6.55
C ALA A 180 0.75 -34.75 5.54
N HIS A 181 0.15 -35.88 5.95
CA HIS A 181 -0.68 -36.76 5.12
C HIS A 181 -2.11 -36.91 5.68
N PRO A 182 -2.91 -35.83 5.75
CA PRO A 182 -4.22 -35.85 6.40
C PRO A 182 -5.22 -36.71 5.63
N LEU A 183 -6.05 -37.44 6.35
CA LEU A 183 -7.27 -38.05 5.79
C LEU A 183 -8.32 -36.95 5.63
N ARG A 184 -8.84 -36.82 4.41
CA ARG A 184 -9.77 -35.74 4.01
C ARG A 184 -11.15 -36.33 3.67
N ASP A 185 -11.93 -36.65 4.71
CA ASP A 185 -13.27 -37.18 4.48
C ASP A 185 -14.25 -36.01 4.18
N LEU A 186 -15.17 -36.22 3.25
CA LEU A 186 -16.16 -35.22 2.84
C LEU A 186 -15.55 -33.92 2.29
N LEU A 187 -14.42 -34.02 1.58
CA LEU A 187 -13.73 -32.86 1.02
C LEU A 187 -14.70 -31.93 0.27
N THR A 188 -14.71 -30.66 0.68
CA THR A 188 -15.50 -29.59 0.07
C THR A 188 -14.56 -28.50 -0.41
N VAL A 189 -14.71 -28.08 -1.66
CA VAL A 189 -13.96 -26.97 -2.26
C VAL A 189 -14.87 -25.76 -2.42
N THR A 190 -14.47 -24.62 -1.85
CA THR A 190 -15.19 -23.37 -1.92
C THR A 190 -14.34 -22.31 -2.62
N GLY A 191 -14.92 -21.58 -3.56
CA GLY A 191 -14.23 -20.65 -4.46
C GLY A 191 -14.39 -21.09 -5.92
N PRO A 192 -13.57 -20.57 -6.87
CA PRO A 192 -12.41 -19.70 -6.64
C PRO A 192 -12.78 -18.25 -6.28
N PHE A 193 -11.98 -17.61 -5.45
CA PHE A 193 -12.10 -16.18 -5.09
C PHE A 193 -10.98 -15.41 -5.78
N PRO A 194 -11.29 -14.35 -6.55
CA PRO A 194 -10.29 -13.66 -7.36
C PRO A 194 -9.35 -12.79 -6.54
N VAL A 195 -8.08 -12.78 -6.94
CA VAL A 195 -7.02 -11.92 -6.41
C VAL A 195 -6.23 -11.36 -7.59
N PHE A 196 -5.92 -10.08 -7.57
CA PHE A 196 -4.97 -9.51 -8.51
C PHE A 196 -3.65 -9.23 -7.81
N VAL A 197 -2.57 -9.75 -8.39
CA VAL A 197 -1.21 -9.65 -7.85
C VAL A 197 -0.42 -8.65 -8.69
N ASP A 198 -0.10 -7.52 -8.08
CA ASP A 198 0.64 -6.43 -8.71
C ASP A 198 2.16 -6.65 -8.65
N ARG A 199 2.91 -5.96 -9.53
CA ARG A 199 4.37 -5.89 -9.44
C ARG A 199 4.84 -5.26 -8.11
N PRO A 200 6.09 -5.54 -7.65
CA PRO A 200 6.59 -5.01 -6.37
C PRO A 200 6.54 -3.49 -6.25
N ALA A 201 6.78 -2.74 -7.34
CA ALA A 201 6.74 -1.27 -7.34
C ALA A 201 5.33 -0.68 -7.04
N ALA A 202 4.25 -1.43 -7.27
CA ALA A 202 2.91 -1.03 -6.85
C ALA A 202 2.71 -1.11 -5.32
N ARG A 203 3.55 -1.90 -4.62
CA ARG A 203 3.50 -2.09 -3.17
C ARG A 203 4.46 -1.22 -2.42
N PHE A 204 5.69 -1.07 -2.89
CA PHE A 204 6.78 -0.38 -2.21
C PHE A 204 7.44 0.61 -3.16
N ALA A 205 7.38 1.90 -2.79
CA ALA A 205 8.08 2.98 -3.47
C ALA A 205 8.12 4.24 -2.60
N SER A 206 9.13 5.06 -2.83
CA SER A 206 9.25 6.42 -2.31
C SER A 206 9.06 7.39 -3.48
N TRP A 207 8.12 8.33 -3.37
CA TRP A 207 7.71 9.25 -4.42
C TRP A 207 8.26 10.64 -4.17
N TYR A 208 8.76 11.30 -5.22
CA TYR A 208 9.17 12.69 -5.20
C TYR A 208 8.43 13.45 -6.30
N GLU A 209 7.78 14.55 -5.94
CA GLU A 209 7.04 15.39 -6.87
C GLU A 209 7.80 16.70 -7.11
N PHE A 210 7.97 17.10 -8.37
CA PHE A 210 8.44 18.44 -8.73
C PHE A 210 7.82 18.95 -10.05
N PHE A 211 7.81 20.27 -10.21
CA PHE A 211 7.39 20.92 -11.45
C PHE A 211 8.60 21.12 -12.38
N PRO A 212 8.66 20.47 -13.57
CA PRO A 212 9.79 20.65 -14.49
C PRO A 212 10.05 22.10 -14.84
N ARG A 213 9.00 22.93 -14.92
CA ARG A 213 9.10 24.37 -15.22
C ARG A 213 9.84 25.18 -14.15
N SER A 214 9.97 24.67 -12.92
CA SER A 214 10.73 25.31 -11.83
C SER A 214 12.14 24.77 -11.70
N GLU A 215 12.43 23.56 -12.18
CA GLU A 215 13.75 22.98 -12.07
C GLU A 215 14.72 23.57 -13.07
N GLY A 216 15.72 24.29 -12.55
CA GLY A 216 16.66 25.08 -13.34
C GLY A 216 16.08 26.40 -13.87
N ALA A 217 14.90 26.83 -13.39
CA ALA A 217 14.38 28.15 -13.65
C ALA A 217 15.33 29.23 -13.13
N THR A 218 15.39 30.35 -13.85
CA THR A 218 16.30 31.48 -13.55
C THR A 218 15.60 32.83 -13.73
N TYR A 219 16.25 33.90 -13.30
CA TYR A 219 15.82 35.26 -13.62
C TYR A 219 16.62 35.78 -14.81
N ASP A 220 15.93 36.33 -15.82
CA ASP A 220 16.60 37.10 -16.88
C ASP A 220 17.31 38.29 -16.26
N ARG A 221 18.61 38.40 -16.45
CA ARG A 221 19.43 39.42 -15.82
C ARG A 221 19.11 40.84 -16.30
N ARG A 222 18.47 40.99 -17.46
CA ARG A 222 18.15 42.25 -18.07
C ARG A 222 16.75 42.75 -17.68
N THR A 223 15.75 41.83 -17.70
CA THR A 223 14.35 42.18 -17.43
C THR A 223 13.95 41.91 -15.96
N GLY A 224 14.62 40.99 -15.29
CA GLY A 224 14.22 40.48 -13.96
C GLY A 224 13.07 39.46 -14.05
N GLU A 225 12.60 39.13 -15.23
CA GLU A 225 11.53 38.14 -15.45
C GLU A 225 12.03 36.72 -15.18
N VAL A 226 11.10 35.86 -14.78
CA VAL A 226 11.39 34.44 -14.56
C VAL A 226 11.46 33.73 -15.92
N VAL A 227 12.55 33.01 -16.13
CA VAL A 227 12.72 32.09 -17.27
C VAL A 227 12.39 30.68 -16.78
N SER A 228 11.41 30.03 -17.42
CA SER A 228 10.99 28.66 -17.10
C SER A 228 12.14 27.67 -17.24
N GLY A 229 12.16 26.66 -16.36
CA GLY A 229 12.91 25.45 -16.60
C GLY A 229 12.33 24.62 -17.77
N THR A 230 13.13 23.67 -18.23
CA THR A 230 12.83 22.75 -19.34
C THR A 230 13.09 21.31 -18.90
N PHE A 231 12.74 20.30 -19.71
CA PHE A 231 13.17 18.93 -19.44
C PHE A 231 14.69 18.77 -19.37
N ALA A 232 15.41 19.54 -20.18
CA ALA A 232 16.89 19.52 -20.15
C ALA A 232 17.42 20.03 -18.80
N THR A 233 16.92 21.15 -18.29
CA THR A 233 17.35 21.68 -16.99
C THR A 233 16.83 20.84 -15.82
N ALA A 234 15.62 20.28 -15.91
CA ALA A 234 15.07 19.37 -14.90
C ALA A 234 15.89 18.06 -14.79
N THR A 235 16.53 17.63 -15.88
CA THR A 235 17.45 16.47 -15.86
C THR A 235 18.61 16.65 -14.88
N GLU A 236 19.07 17.89 -14.69
CA GLU A 236 20.17 18.19 -13.76
C GLU A 236 19.79 17.94 -12.28
N ARG A 237 18.49 17.93 -11.96
CA ARG A 237 17.97 17.64 -10.61
C ARG A 237 17.91 16.15 -10.30
N LEU A 238 17.81 15.26 -11.29
CA LEU A 238 17.59 13.82 -11.12
C LEU A 238 18.63 13.13 -10.21
N PRO A 239 19.95 13.40 -10.33
CA PRO A 239 20.93 12.77 -9.45
C PRO A 239 20.72 13.08 -7.97
N ALA A 240 20.27 14.29 -7.63
CA ALA A 240 20.00 14.67 -6.24
C ALA A 240 18.74 13.97 -5.70
N VAL A 241 17.69 13.82 -6.51
CA VAL A 241 16.48 13.06 -6.15
C VAL A 241 16.80 11.58 -5.94
N ALA A 242 17.56 10.97 -6.86
CA ALA A 242 18.01 9.59 -6.74
C ALA A 242 18.89 9.36 -5.50
N ALA A 243 19.80 10.31 -5.20
CA ALA A 243 20.66 10.25 -4.02
C ALA A 243 19.88 10.29 -2.70
N MET A 244 18.73 10.95 -2.64
CA MET A 244 17.81 10.90 -1.50
C MET A 244 17.09 9.54 -1.37
N GLY A 245 17.24 8.63 -2.34
CA GLY A 245 16.65 7.29 -2.29
C GLY A 245 15.18 7.21 -2.74
N PHE A 246 14.72 8.11 -3.59
CA PHE A 246 13.39 7.99 -4.22
C PHE A 246 13.38 6.98 -5.36
N ASP A 247 12.20 6.41 -5.64
CA ASP A 247 11.95 5.39 -6.66
C ASP A 247 11.12 5.94 -7.82
N VAL A 248 10.20 6.86 -7.52
CA VAL A 248 9.25 7.44 -8.48
C VAL A 248 9.37 8.94 -8.48
N LEU A 249 9.53 9.51 -9.66
CA LEU A 249 9.49 10.93 -9.91
C LEU A 249 8.13 11.30 -10.52
N TYR A 250 7.29 11.98 -9.75
CA TYR A 250 5.99 12.43 -10.21
C TYR A 250 6.07 13.86 -10.76
N LEU A 251 5.56 14.04 -11.98
CA LEU A 251 5.44 15.31 -12.65
C LEU A 251 3.98 15.74 -12.69
N PRO A 252 3.61 16.93 -12.16
CA PRO A 252 2.35 17.59 -12.48
C PRO A 252 2.15 17.72 -14.00
N PRO A 253 0.93 18.05 -14.49
CA PRO A 253 0.67 18.05 -15.92
C PRO A 253 1.72 18.85 -16.72
N ILE A 254 2.26 18.24 -17.76
CA ILE A 254 3.30 18.79 -18.64
C ILE A 254 2.74 19.33 -19.95
N HIS A 255 1.42 19.40 -20.04
CA HIS A 255 0.67 19.77 -21.24
C HIS A 255 0.61 21.28 -21.44
N PRO A 256 0.25 21.77 -22.65
CA PRO A 256 -0.05 23.17 -22.87
C PRO A 256 -1.10 23.68 -21.89
N ILE A 257 -0.89 24.87 -21.36
CA ILE A 257 -1.78 25.52 -20.38
C ILE A 257 -2.69 26.51 -21.12
N GLY A 258 -3.98 26.54 -20.73
CA GLY A 258 -4.97 27.44 -21.32
C GLY A 258 -4.60 28.93 -21.21
N GLU A 259 -5.02 29.70 -22.18
CA GLU A 259 -4.80 31.15 -22.24
C GLU A 259 -6.04 31.90 -21.71
N VAL A 260 -7.22 31.29 -21.80
CA VAL A 260 -8.50 31.88 -21.37
C VAL A 260 -8.70 31.69 -19.86
N ASN A 261 -9.02 32.75 -19.13
CA ASN A 261 -9.19 32.76 -17.66
C ASN A 261 -7.98 32.25 -16.90
N ARG A 262 -6.78 32.40 -17.48
CA ARG A 262 -5.53 31.91 -16.88
C ARG A 262 -5.31 32.54 -15.51
N LYS A 263 -4.94 31.72 -14.55
CA LYS A 263 -4.66 32.13 -13.18
C LYS A 263 -3.25 32.73 -13.05
N GLY A 264 -3.14 33.74 -12.20
CA GLY A 264 -1.88 34.35 -11.85
C GLY A 264 -1.36 33.96 -10.46
N PRO A 265 -0.25 34.57 -10.01
CA PRO A 265 0.38 34.29 -8.72
C PRO A 265 -0.62 34.24 -7.58
N ASN A 266 -0.45 33.22 -6.70
CA ASN A 266 -1.33 32.97 -5.55
C ASN A 266 -2.83 32.86 -5.94
N ASN A 267 -3.12 32.27 -7.10
CA ASN A 267 -4.47 32.08 -7.63
C ASN A 267 -5.19 33.39 -7.98
N ALA A 268 -4.45 34.43 -8.36
CA ALA A 268 -5.04 35.71 -8.81
C ALA A 268 -5.92 35.49 -10.05
N VAL A 269 -7.01 36.26 -10.11
CA VAL A 269 -8.01 36.26 -11.17
C VAL A 269 -8.16 37.66 -11.71
N LEU A 270 -8.20 37.81 -13.03
CA LEU A 270 -8.50 39.09 -13.68
C LEU A 270 -10.01 39.35 -13.74
N PRO A 271 -10.42 40.63 -13.75
CA PRO A 271 -11.78 41.01 -14.13
C PRO A 271 -12.14 40.49 -15.52
N ASP A 272 -13.42 40.20 -15.74
CA ASP A 272 -13.91 39.71 -17.02
C ASP A 272 -13.54 40.69 -18.18
N GLY A 273 -12.90 40.14 -19.21
CA GLY A 273 -12.52 40.89 -20.41
C GLY A 273 -11.14 41.57 -20.33
N GLU A 274 -10.41 41.47 -19.24
CA GLU A 274 -9.04 41.92 -19.18
C GLU A 274 -8.07 40.91 -19.81
N PRO A 275 -7.07 41.37 -20.60
CA PRO A 275 -6.09 40.44 -21.18
C PRO A 275 -5.18 39.86 -20.11
N THR A 276 -4.88 38.56 -20.21
CA THR A 276 -3.94 37.88 -19.31
C THR A 276 -2.55 38.50 -19.48
N PRO A 277 -1.86 38.87 -18.37
CA PRO A 277 -0.47 39.30 -18.44
C PRO A 277 0.42 38.18 -19.01
N ASP A 278 1.39 38.54 -19.83
CA ASP A 278 2.30 37.60 -20.49
C ASP A 278 3.17 36.81 -19.48
N ASP A 279 3.39 37.35 -18.29
CA ASP A 279 4.17 36.74 -17.19
C ASP A 279 3.36 35.78 -16.30
N TRP A 280 2.05 35.59 -16.56
CA TRP A 280 1.22 34.64 -15.85
C TRP A 280 1.37 33.22 -16.43
N PRO A 281 2.09 32.31 -15.77
CA PRO A 281 2.32 30.98 -16.33
C PRO A 281 1.08 30.07 -16.27
N GLY A 282 0.08 30.41 -15.49
CA GLY A 282 -1.14 29.63 -15.31
C GLY A 282 -0.95 28.33 -14.51
N SER A 283 -2.06 27.64 -14.29
CA SER A 283 -2.08 26.34 -13.61
C SER A 283 -1.83 25.21 -14.61
N PRO A 284 -0.89 24.27 -14.36
CA PRO A 284 -0.69 23.10 -15.20
C PRO A 284 -1.95 22.22 -15.33
N TRP A 285 -2.87 22.27 -14.37
CA TRP A 285 -4.13 21.53 -14.43
C TRP A 285 -5.20 22.18 -15.32
N ALA A 286 -5.01 23.42 -15.78
CA ALA A 286 -5.82 24.04 -16.81
C ALA A 286 -5.28 23.60 -18.19
N ILE A 287 -5.49 22.33 -18.54
CA ILE A 287 -4.87 21.68 -19.68
C ILE A 287 -5.50 22.12 -21.00
N GLY A 288 -4.64 22.46 -21.96
CA GLY A 288 -4.99 22.68 -23.36
C GLY A 288 -5.00 24.13 -23.77
N SER A 289 -4.45 24.37 -24.96
CA SER A 289 -4.45 25.68 -25.67
C SER A 289 -4.34 25.44 -27.18
N ARG A 290 -4.11 26.49 -27.92
CA ARG A 290 -3.78 26.39 -29.36
C ARG A 290 -2.57 25.49 -29.67
N HIS A 291 -1.75 25.19 -28.68
CA HIS A 291 -0.56 24.33 -28.80
C HIS A 291 -0.85 22.84 -28.58
N GLY A 292 -2.08 22.46 -28.30
CA GLY A 292 -2.50 21.08 -28.09
C GLY A 292 -3.19 20.84 -26.75
N GLY A 293 -3.50 19.58 -26.50
CA GLY A 293 -4.19 19.14 -25.26
C GLY A 293 -3.38 18.12 -24.46
N HIS A 294 -4.06 17.09 -23.96
CA HIS A 294 -3.49 16.01 -23.16
C HIS A 294 -2.44 15.14 -23.88
N ASP A 295 -2.35 15.27 -25.19
CA ASP A 295 -1.42 14.56 -26.05
C ASP A 295 -0.28 15.45 -26.60
N ALA A 296 -0.04 16.60 -25.95
CA ALA A 296 1.00 17.55 -26.32
C ALA A 296 1.83 17.97 -25.09
N ILE A 297 3.03 18.45 -25.35
CA ILE A 297 3.96 18.99 -24.35
C ILE A 297 3.88 20.52 -24.37
N HIS A 298 3.93 21.15 -23.18
CA HIS A 298 4.02 22.61 -23.07
C HIS A 298 5.26 23.12 -23.82
N PRO A 299 5.12 24.13 -24.72
CA PRO A 299 6.24 24.61 -25.56
C PRO A 299 7.51 24.98 -24.75
N ASP A 300 7.34 25.57 -23.58
CA ASP A 300 8.47 26.00 -22.75
C ASP A 300 9.25 24.83 -22.11
N LEU A 301 8.64 23.65 -22.01
CA LEU A 301 9.31 22.46 -21.45
C LEU A 301 10.18 21.76 -22.49
N GLY A 302 9.87 21.92 -23.79
CA GLY A 302 10.59 21.28 -24.88
C GLY A 302 9.70 20.44 -25.80
N THR A 303 10.29 19.44 -26.44
CA THR A 303 9.67 18.55 -27.42
C THR A 303 9.47 17.15 -26.84
N PHE A 304 8.80 16.26 -27.59
CA PHE A 304 8.74 14.83 -27.25
C PHE A 304 10.13 14.19 -27.18
N GLN A 305 11.07 14.61 -28.02
CA GLN A 305 12.46 14.11 -27.97
C GLN A 305 13.15 14.52 -26.65
N ASP A 306 12.89 15.74 -26.16
CA ASP A 306 13.43 16.20 -24.87
C ASP A 306 12.81 15.44 -23.71
N PHE A 307 11.50 15.15 -23.79
CA PHE A 307 10.80 14.33 -22.81
C PHE A 307 11.34 12.87 -22.80
N ASP A 308 11.52 12.25 -23.96
CA ASP A 308 12.07 10.90 -24.07
C ASP A 308 13.49 10.84 -23.49
N ALA A 309 14.30 11.86 -23.74
CA ALA A 309 15.64 11.98 -23.16
C ALA A 309 15.60 12.13 -21.62
N PHE A 310 14.64 12.92 -21.12
CA PHE A 310 14.41 13.09 -19.68
C PHE A 310 13.98 11.77 -19.01
N VAL A 311 13.00 11.05 -19.59
CA VAL A 311 12.56 9.74 -19.10
C VAL A 311 13.71 8.73 -19.09
N ALA A 312 14.52 8.69 -20.16
CA ALA A 312 15.68 7.83 -20.23
C ALA A 312 16.73 8.17 -19.16
N ALA A 313 16.97 9.47 -18.91
CA ALA A 313 17.88 9.92 -17.86
C ALA A 313 17.37 9.57 -16.46
N ALA A 314 16.07 9.71 -16.19
CA ALA A 314 15.45 9.30 -14.93
C ALA A 314 15.60 7.79 -14.70
N ASN A 315 15.26 6.98 -15.70
CA ASN A 315 15.41 5.52 -15.64
C ASN A 315 16.86 5.09 -15.40
N ALA A 316 17.83 5.79 -15.99
CA ALA A 316 19.26 5.52 -15.76
C ALA A 316 19.71 5.80 -14.32
N GLN A 317 18.99 6.64 -13.59
CA GLN A 317 19.17 6.91 -12.15
C GLN A 317 18.32 5.98 -11.25
N GLY A 318 17.56 5.06 -11.84
CA GLY A 318 16.63 4.19 -11.11
C GLY A 318 15.31 4.85 -10.70
N LEU A 319 14.97 6.00 -11.30
CA LEU A 319 13.73 6.72 -11.07
C LEU A 319 12.71 6.39 -12.17
N GLU A 320 11.53 5.90 -11.80
CA GLU A 320 10.41 5.73 -12.72
C GLU A 320 9.61 7.04 -12.81
N VAL A 321 9.35 7.53 -14.03
CA VAL A 321 8.57 8.75 -14.21
C VAL A 321 7.08 8.46 -14.12
N ALA A 322 6.37 9.18 -13.24
CA ALA A 322 4.93 9.21 -13.15
C ALA A 322 4.39 10.52 -13.73
N LEU A 323 3.35 10.42 -14.60
CA LEU A 323 2.64 11.58 -15.14
C LEU A 323 1.29 11.76 -14.48
N ASP A 324 0.87 13.03 -14.37
CA ASP A 324 -0.50 13.37 -13.97
C ASP A 324 -1.48 13.09 -15.11
N LEU A 325 -2.58 12.42 -14.80
CA LEU A 325 -3.73 12.23 -15.68
C LEU A 325 -4.92 13.00 -15.10
N ALA A 326 -5.06 14.26 -15.51
CA ALA A 326 -6.13 15.15 -15.10
C ALA A 326 -7.16 15.30 -16.22
N LEU A 327 -8.32 14.67 -16.08
CA LEU A 327 -9.38 14.68 -17.10
C LEU A 327 -10.27 15.93 -16.96
N GLN A 328 -9.69 17.06 -17.32
CA GLN A 328 -10.32 18.39 -17.36
C GLN A 328 -9.61 19.26 -18.40
N CYS A 329 -10.30 20.27 -18.91
CA CYS A 329 -9.83 21.05 -20.04
C CYS A 329 -9.84 22.55 -19.71
N ALA A 330 -8.87 23.30 -20.22
CA ALA A 330 -9.01 24.74 -20.29
C ALA A 330 -10.09 25.13 -21.29
N PRO A 331 -10.66 26.35 -21.23
CA PRO A 331 -11.69 26.80 -22.19
C PRO A 331 -11.26 26.75 -23.63
N ASP A 332 -9.99 26.90 -23.92
CA ASP A 332 -9.36 26.88 -25.25
C ASP A 332 -8.71 25.54 -25.62
N HIS A 333 -9.02 24.47 -24.86
CA HIS A 333 -8.59 23.12 -25.22
C HIS A 333 -9.17 22.67 -26.56
N PRO A 334 -8.40 21.96 -27.42
CA PRO A 334 -8.90 21.48 -28.73
C PRO A 334 -10.21 20.67 -28.64
N TRP A 335 -10.43 19.90 -27.61
CA TRP A 335 -11.67 19.12 -27.40
C TRP A 335 -12.92 20.03 -27.28
N VAL A 336 -12.79 21.23 -26.72
CA VAL A 336 -13.95 22.13 -26.54
C VAL A 336 -14.59 22.50 -27.90
N ALA A 337 -13.76 22.70 -28.93
CA ALA A 337 -14.24 23.00 -30.29
C ALA A 337 -14.59 21.74 -31.07
N ALA A 338 -13.81 20.64 -30.91
CA ALA A 338 -13.99 19.42 -31.69
C ALA A 338 -15.12 18.52 -31.14
N HIS A 339 -15.34 18.54 -29.85
CA HIS A 339 -16.27 17.66 -29.09
C HIS A 339 -17.06 18.48 -28.06
N PRO A 340 -17.89 19.47 -28.49
CA PRO A 340 -18.69 20.27 -27.54
C PRO A 340 -19.64 19.41 -26.69
N GLU A 341 -20.04 18.24 -27.20
CA GLU A 341 -20.83 17.24 -26.43
C GLU A 341 -20.14 16.67 -25.19
N TRP A 342 -18.83 16.77 -25.12
CA TRP A 342 -18.06 16.32 -23.94
C TRP A 342 -18.10 17.31 -22.78
N PHE A 343 -18.84 18.38 -22.89
CA PHE A 343 -18.94 19.42 -21.87
C PHE A 343 -20.40 19.71 -21.51
N THR A 344 -20.62 20.17 -20.29
CA THR A 344 -21.95 20.53 -19.81
C THR A 344 -22.28 21.97 -20.21
N THR A 345 -23.33 22.16 -20.97
CA THR A 345 -23.87 23.50 -21.33
C THR A 345 -24.85 23.93 -20.23
N ARG A 346 -24.69 25.18 -19.74
CA ARG A 346 -25.61 25.83 -18.81
C ARG A 346 -26.81 26.39 -19.52
N ALA A 347 -27.84 26.81 -18.73
CA ALA A 347 -29.08 27.37 -19.26
C ALA A 347 -28.88 28.67 -20.05
N ASP A 348 -27.81 29.38 -19.79
CA ASP A 348 -27.45 30.61 -20.56
C ASP A 348 -26.60 30.33 -21.82
N GLY A 349 -26.34 29.07 -22.14
CA GLY A 349 -25.54 28.64 -23.28
C GLY A 349 -24.03 28.58 -23.02
N THR A 350 -23.56 28.98 -21.85
CA THR A 350 -22.14 28.86 -21.49
C THR A 350 -21.77 27.44 -21.07
N ILE A 351 -20.49 27.06 -21.22
CA ILE A 351 -19.97 25.79 -20.69
C ILE A 351 -19.76 25.91 -19.18
N ALA A 352 -20.14 24.88 -18.46
CA ALA A 352 -19.94 24.82 -17.01
C ALA A 352 -18.44 24.67 -16.68
N TYR A 353 -17.90 25.58 -15.88
CA TYR A 353 -16.57 25.45 -15.29
C TYR A 353 -16.61 24.67 -13.97
N ALA A 354 -15.45 24.21 -13.51
CA ALA A 354 -15.34 23.49 -12.23
C ALA A 354 -15.69 24.42 -11.05
N GLU A 355 -16.49 23.91 -10.12
CA GLU A 355 -16.91 24.63 -8.92
C GLU A 355 -16.86 23.73 -7.68
N ASN A 356 -16.52 24.33 -6.56
CA ASN A 356 -16.82 23.85 -5.21
C ASN A 356 -17.32 25.06 -4.41
N PRO A 357 -18.63 25.38 -4.51
CA PRO A 357 -19.17 26.63 -4.05
C PRO A 357 -18.77 26.99 -2.60
N PRO A 358 -18.31 28.23 -2.34
CA PRO A 358 -18.29 29.38 -3.25
C PRO A 358 -17.06 29.48 -4.17
N LYS A 359 -16.11 28.51 -4.14
CA LYS A 359 -14.91 28.51 -4.99
C LYS A 359 -15.29 28.23 -6.45
N LYS A 360 -14.67 28.97 -7.36
CA LYS A 360 -14.84 28.85 -8.83
C LYS A 360 -13.48 28.66 -9.49
N TYR A 361 -13.42 27.75 -10.45
CA TYR A 361 -12.23 27.44 -11.26
C TYR A 361 -12.57 27.68 -12.75
N GLN A 362 -12.66 28.98 -13.15
CA GLN A 362 -13.11 29.37 -14.48
C GLN A 362 -12.13 28.99 -15.59
N ASP A 363 -10.90 28.69 -15.24
CA ASP A 363 -9.85 28.16 -16.10
C ASP A 363 -9.98 26.64 -16.41
N ILE A 364 -10.99 25.97 -15.83
CA ILE A 364 -11.16 24.51 -15.94
C ILE A 364 -12.61 24.15 -16.30
N TYR A 365 -12.78 23.42 -17.40
CA TYR A 365 -14.03 22.77 -17.81
C TYR A 365 -13.94 21.27 -17.51
N PRO A 366 -14.79 20.73 -16.60
CA PRO A 366 -14.89 19.30 -16.37
C PRO A 366 -15.41 18.57 -17.61
N VAL A 367 -14.85 17.39 -17.90
CA VAL A 367 -15.37 16.51 -18.95
C VAL A 367 -16.65 15.82 -18.48
N ASN A 368 -17.70 15.88 -19.29
CA ASN A 368 -19.00 15.24 -19.04
C ASN A 368 -19.06 13.89 -19.75
N PHE A 369 -19.05 12.82 -18.96
CA PHE A 369 -19.09 11.45 -19.46
C PHE A 369 -20.50 10.94 -19.84
N ASP A 370 -21.55 11.70 -19.59
CA ASP A 370 -22.93 11.21 -19.79
C ASP A 370 -23.35 11.28 -21.26
N ASN A 371 -22.83 12.23 -22.02
CA ASN A 371 -23.24 12.47 -23.40
C ASN A 371 -22.58 11.52 -24.42
N ASP A 372 -21.28 11.25 -24.25
CA ASP A 372 -20.52 10.35 -25.14
C ASP A 372 -19.46 9.56 -24.33
N PRO A 373 -19.89 8.63 -23.48
CA PRO A 373 -18.96 7.87 -22.66
C PRO A 373 -17.99 7.01 -23.48
N GLY A 374 -18.42 6.55 -24.66
CA GLY A 374 -17.60 5.71 -25.54
C GLY A 374 -16.48 6.48 -26.22
N GLY A 375 -16.78 7.67 -26.77
CA GLY A 375 -15.79 8.53 -27.40
C GLY A 375 -14.75 9.03 -26.40
N ILE A 376 -15.20 9.50 -25.23
CA ILE A 376 -14.30 9.95 -24.15
C ILE A 376 -13.41 8.80 -23.70
N ALA A 377 -13.96 7.61 -23.47
CA ALA A 377 -13.19 6.46 -23.02
C ALA A 377 -12.12 6.05 -24.05
N ALA A 378 -12.46 6.00 -25.32
CA ALA A 378 -11.51 5.69 -26.39
C ALA A 378 -10.38 6.71 -26.49
N GLU A 379 -10.71 8.01 -26.38
CA GLU A 379 -9.72 9.08 -26.44
C GLU A 379 -8.79 9.08 -25.22
N VAL A 380 -9.31 8.91 -24.01
CA VAL A 380 -8.48 8.82 -22.82
C VAL A 380 -7.55 7.61 -22.88
N LEU A 381 -8.03 6.46 -23.36
CA LEU A 381 -7.17 5.29 -23.57
C LEU A 381 -6.07 5.56 -24.60
N ARG A 382 -6.39 6.28 -25.68
CA ARG A 382 -5.41 6.72 -26.69
C ARG A 382 -4.31 7.59 -26.05
N VAL A 383 -4.70 8.58 -25.24
CA VAL A 383 -3.78 9.47 -24.53
C VAL A 383 -2.88 8.68 -23.57
N VAL A 384 -3.46 7.80 -22.75
CA VAL A 384 -2.67 6.94 -21.85
C VAL A 384 -1.65 6.11 -22.63
N ARG A 385 -2.08 5.47 -23.73
CA ARG A 385 -1.18 4.67 -24.58
C ARG A 385 -0.09 5.50 -25.27
N LEU A 386 -0.39 6.75 -25.63
CA LEU A 386 0.62 7.67 -26.16
C LEU A 386 1.76 7.84 -25.14
N TRP A 387 1.42 8.22 -23.91
CA TRP A 387 2.44 8.43 -22.87
C TRP A 387 3.16 7.14 -22.47
N MET A 388 2.47 6.00 -22.52
CA MET A 388 3.12 4.69 -22.34
C MET A 388 4.14 4.41 -23.46
N ALA A 389 3.87 4.82 -24.69
CA ALA A 389 4.81 4.69 -25.80
C ALA A 389 6.05 5.58 -25.63
N HIS A 390 5.94 6.68 -24.88
CA HIS A 390 7.04 7.54 -24.45
C HIS A 390 7.68 7.11 -23.11
N GLY A 391 7.45 5.87 -22.67
CA GLY A 391 8.15 5.25 -21.52
C GLY A 391 7.48 5.46 -20.16
N VAL A 392 6.32 6.10 -20.09
CA VAL A 392 5.58 6.27 -18.84
C VAL A 392 4.93 4.96 -18.43
N ARG A 393 5.16 4.51 -17.19
CA ARG A 393 4.60 3.28 -16.61
C ARG A 393 3.80 3.53 -15.34
N THR A 394 3.73 4.78 -14.89
CA THR A 394 2.99 5.16 -13.70
C THR A 394 2.21 6.45 -13.96
N PHE A 395 0.95 6.48 -13.55
CA PHE A 395 0.06 7.64 -13.66
C PHE A 395 -0.49 7.99 -12.28
N ARG A 396 -0.40 9.27 -11.92
CA ARG A 396 -1.18 9.85 -10.82
C ARG A 396 -2.45 10.43 -11.42
N VAL A 397 -3.59 10.02 -10.92
CA VAL A 397 -4.89 10.43 -11.48
C VAL A 397 -5.52 11.50 -10.61
N ASP A 398 -5.73 12.66 -11.19
CA ASP A 398 -6.31 13.83 -10.54
C ASP A 398 -7.82 13.64 -10.33
N ASN A 399 -8.27 13.79 -9.09
CA ASN A 399 -9.68 13.75 -8.69
C ASN A 399 -10.53 12.66 -9.39
N PRO A 400 -10.15 11.36 -9.35
CA PRO A 400 -10.89 10.31 -10.06
C PRO A 400 -12.33 10.13 -9.53
N HIS A 401 -12.60 10.53 -8.30
CA HIS A 401 -13.93 10.46 -7.68
C HIS A 401 -14.95 11.42 -8.31
N THR A 402 -14.53 12.34 -9.19
CA THR A 402 -15.39 13.24 -9.95
C THR A 402 -15.79 12.68 -11.33
N LYS A 403 -15.35 11.49 -11.68
CA LYS A 403 -15.65 10.80 -12.94
C LYS A 403 -16.33 9.45 -12.64
N PRO A 404 -17.04 8.84 -13.62
CA PRO A 404 -17.76 7.59 -13.39
C PRO A 404 -16.84 6.43 -12.98
N VAL A 405 -17.23 5.72 -11.93
CA VAL A 405 -16.50 4.52 -11.45
C VAL A 405 -16.37 3.47 -12.55
N ALA A 406 -17.44 3.26 -13.34
CA ALA A 406 -17.44 2.29 -14.43
C ALA A 406 -16.42 2.62 -15.54
N PHE A 407 -16.22 3.93 -15.82
CA PHE A 407 -15.18 4.36 -16.76
C PHE A 407 -13.78 3.95 -16.24
N TRP A 408 -13.47 4.22 -14.97
CA TRP A 408 -12.18 3.84 -14.38
C TRP A 408 -11.99 2.34 -14.38
N GLN A 409 -13.01 1.58 -13.97
CA GLN A 409 -12.94 0.11 -14.00
C GLN A 409 -12.59 -0.41 -15.39
N TRP A 410 -13.23 0.13 -16.42
CA TRP A 410 -12.97 -0.24 -17.81
C TRP A 410 -11.55 0.16 -18.25
N LEU A 411 -11.13 1.42 -18.02
CA LEU A 411 -9.82 1.92 -18.44
C LEU A 411 -8.67 1.11 -17.80
N LEU A 412 -8.76 0.91 -16.50
CA LEU A 412 -7.76 0.15 -15.75
C LEU A 412 -7.68 -1.30 -16.23
N ALA A 413 -8.82 -1.92 -16.52
CA ALA A 413 -8.86 -3.29 -17.06
C ALA A 413 -8.26 -3.36 -18.47
N GLU A 414 -8.56 -2.39 -19.36
CA GLU A 414 -8.02 -2.34 -20.71
C GLU A 414 -6.50 -2.15 -20.74
N VAL A 415 -5.97 -1.24 -19.91
CA VAL A 415 -4.51 -1.06 -19.78
C VAL A 415 -3.88 -2.33 -19.23
N ARG A 416 -4.42 -2.88 -18.15
CA ARG A 416 -3.90 -4.08 -17.50
C ARG A 416 -3.86 -5.30 -18.41
N ARG A 417 -4.80 -5.40 -19.35
CA ARG A 417 -4.88 -6.52 -20.30
C ARG A 417 -3.65 -6.63 -21.20
N THR A 418 -3.05 -5.49 -21.59
CA THR A 418 -1.87 -5.43 -22.46
C THR A 418 -0.59 -5.08 -21.72
N ASP A 419 -0.69 -4.30 -20.65
CA ASP A 419 0.43 -3.71 -19.91
C ASP A 419 0.20 -3.84 -18.40
N PRO A 420 0.31 -5.05 -17.83
CA PRO A 420 -0.02 -5.33 -16.43
C PRO A 420 0.98 -4.71 -15.43
N ASP A 421 2.07 -4.13 -15.92
CA ASP A 421 3.09 -3.43 -15.14
C ASP A 421 2.78 -1.93 -14.95
N VAL A 422 1.78 -1.37 -15.62
CA VAL A 422 1.39 0.03 -15.46
C VAL A 422 0.66 0.24 -14.14
N VAL A 423 1.08 1.26 -13.39
CA VAL A 423 0.55 1.60 -12.06
C VAL A 423 -0.28 2.88 -12.12
N PHE A 424 -1.43 2.88 -11.47
CA PHE A 424 -2.28 4.06 -11.29
C PHE A 424 -2.43 4.39 -9.81
N LEU A 425 -2.07 5.62 -9.44
CA LEU A 425 -2.27 6.21 -8.11
C LEU A 425 -3.47 7.16 -8.17
N SER A 426 -4.50 6.93 -7.36
CA SER A 426 -5.68 7.80 -7.28
C SER A 426 -5.47 8.93 -6.26
N GLU A 427 -5.72 10.17 -6.68
CA GLU A 427 -5.90 11.28 -5.75
C GLU A 427 -7.39 11.37 -5.38
N ALA A 428 -7.77 10.70 -4.30
CA ALA A 428 -9.17 10.56 -3.93
C ALA A 428 -9.43 11.03 -2.49
N PHE A 429 -9.36 12.34 -2.27
CA PHE A 429 -9.77 12.96 -1.00
C PHE A 429 -11.30 13.04 -0.95
N THR A 430 -11.94 11.91 -0.71
CA THR A 430 -13.39 11.74 -0.75
C THR A 430 -13.87 10.81 0.35
N LYS A 431 -15.19 10.60 0.44
CA LYS A 431 -15.77 9.71 1.45
C LYS A 431 -15.23 8.27 1.35
N PRO A 432 -15.03 7.56 2.47
CA PRO A 432 -14.46 6.21 2.48
C PRO A 432 -15.06 5.22 1.48
N PRO A 433 -16.40 5.15 1.27
CA PRO A 433 -16.98 4.24 0.28
C PRO A 433 -16.45 4.47 -1.14
N MET A 434 -16.30 5.72 -1.57
CA MET A 434 -15.78 6.07 -2.90
C MET A 434 -14.30 5.72 -3.00
N MET A 435 -13.49 6.10 -2.00
CA MET A 435 -12.06 5.78 -1.97
C MET A 435 -11.82 4.26 -2.03
N GLN A 436 -12.56 3.50 -1.22
CA GLN A 436 -12.46 2.04 -1.19
C GLN A 436 -12.93 1.40 -2.51
N THR A 437 -13.97 1.96 -3.14
CA THR A 437 -14.45 1.50 -4.44
C THR A 437 -13.40 1.72 -5.53
N LEU A 438 -12.80 2.91 -5.61
CA LEU A 438 -11.72 3.19 -6.57
C LEU A 438 -10.56 2.21 -6.40
N GLY A 439 -10.16 1.93 -5.15
CA GLY A 439 -9.18 0.90 -4.89
C GLY A 439 -9.62 -0.48 -5.38
N ALA A 440 -10.85 -0.90 -5.06
CA ALA A 440 -11.38 -2.22 -5.41
C ALA A 440 -11.49 -2.46 -6.92
N ILE A 441 -11.88 -1.44 -7.71
CA ILE A 441 -12.02 -1.56 -9.17
C ILE A 441 -10.69 -1.58 -9.94
N GLY A 442 -9.54 -1.32 -9.27
CA GLY A 442 -8.25 -1.54 -9.90
C GLY A 442 -7.19 -0.46 -9.72
N PHE A 443 -7.46 0.69 -9.10
CA PHE A 443 -6.39 1.62 -8.74
C PHE A 443 -5.37 0.92 -7.85
N HIS A 444 -4.09 1.03 -8.19
CA HIS A 444 -3.01 0.31 -7.52
C HIS A 444 -2.67 0.94 -6.16
N GLN A 445 -2.69 2.26 -6.10
CA GLN A 445 -2.36 3.07 -4.92
C GLN A 445 -3.39 4.18 -4.75
N SER A 446 -3.48 4.76 -3.56
CA SER A 446 -4.34 5.91 -3.29
C SER A 446 -3.67 6.89 -2.33
N TYR A 447 -3.81 8.20 -2.62
CA TYR A 447 -3.67 9.21 -1.56
C TYR A 447 -4.66 8.91 -0.45
N THR A 448 -4.39 9.43 0.75
CA THR A 448 -5.13 9.04 1.94
C THR A 448 -5.34 10.24 2.87
N TYR A 449 -6.14 10.05 3.90
CA TYR A 449 -6.32 11.04 4.96
C TYR A 449 -5.16 11.13 5.95
N PHE A 450 -4.03 10.49 5.68
CA PHE A 450 -2.81 10.57 6.49
C PHE A 450 -2.42 12.01 6.85
N THR A 451 -2.49 12.93 5.90
CA THR A 451 -2.08 14.33 6.07
C THR A 451 -2.75 15.00 7.28
N TRP A 452 -4.03 14.68 7.52
CA TRP A 452 -4.83 15.28 8.60
C TRP A 452 -4.89 14.44 9.88
N ARG A 453 -4.14 13.34 9.96
CA ARG A 453 -4.01 12.54 11.18
C ARG A 453 -2.77 12.99 11.93
N THR A 454 -2.95 13.79 12.98
CA THR A 454 -1.86 14.36 13.78
C THR A 454 -1.87 13.89 15.23
N GLU A 455 -3.04 13.53 15.76
CA GLU A 455 -3.18 13.03 17.12
C GLU A 455 -2.87 11.52 17.18
N LYS A 456 -2.25 11.06 18.28
CA LYS A 456 -1.83 9.67 18.46
C LYS A 456 -2.96 8.66 18.20
N VAL A 457 -4.13 8.89 18.82
CA VAL A 457 -5.29 7.97 18.71
C VAL A 457 -5.75 7.87 17.27
N ASP A 458 -5.87 8.99 16.56
CA ASP A 458 -6.27 9.04 15.16
C ASP A 458 -5.26 8.33 14.26
N ILE A 459 -3.95 8.49 14.55
CA ILE A 459 -2.87 7.81 13.82
C ILE A 459 -2.94 6.31 14.05
N GLU A 460 -3.04 5.86 15.31
CA GLU A 460 -3.11 4.44 15.64
C GLU A 460 -4.29 3.74 14.98
N ASP A 461 -5.48 4.35 15.04
CA ASP A 461 -6.69 3.80 14.42
C ASP A 461 -6.55 3.76 12.90
N TYR A 462 -5.99 4.82 12.31
CA TYR A 462 -5.77 4.88 10.88
C TYR A 462 -4.72 3.86 10.40
N LEU A 463 -3.65 3.65 11.15
CA LEU A 463 -2.66 2.62 10.83
C LEU A 463 -3.27 1.21 10.88
N ARG A 464 -4.17 0.93 11.84
CA ARG A 464 -4.91 -0.35 11.90
C ARG A 464 -5.87 -0.50 10.72
N GLU A 465 -6.63 0.55 10.40
CA GLU A 465 -7.54 0.57 9.25
C GLU A 465 -6.81 0.21 7.95
N VAL A 466 -5.74 0.96 7.61
CA VAL A 466 -5.06 0.80 6.32
C VAL A 466 -4.23 -0.48 6.22
N SER A 467 -3.69 -0.98 7.33
CA SER A 467 -2.85 -2.18 7.32
C SER A 467 -3.63 -3.49 7.45
N GLN A 468 -4.82 -3.47 8.06
CA GLN A 468 -5.59 -4.67 8.39
C GLN A 468 -6.96 -4.69 7.72
N GLU A 469 -7.77 -3.62 7.88
CA GLU A 469 -9.16 -3.65 7.47
C GLU A 469 -9.34 -3.40 5.97
N SER A 470 -8.66 -2.40 5.41
CA SER A 470 -8.81 -1.98 4.01
C SER A 470 -7.69 -2.45 3.08
N ALA A 471 -6.63 -3.08 3.59
CA ALA A 471 -5.44 -3.47 2.84
C ALA A 471 -5.71 -4.34 1.60
N HIS A 472 -6.81 -5.09 1.60
CA HIS A 472 -7.23 -5.93 0.48
C HIS A 472 -7.96 -5.15 -0.62
N ARG A 473 -8.27 -3.85 -0.39
CA ARG A 473 -8.95 -2.95 -1.33
C ARG A 473 -8.07 -1.78 -1.75
N VAL A 474 -7.40 -1.14 -0.78
CA VAL A 474 -6.64 0.10 -0.97
C VAL A 474 -5.21 -0.08 -0.49
N ARG A 475 -4.23 0.40 -1.27
CA ARG A 475 -2.85 0.59 -0.82
C ARG A 475 -2.61 2.06 -0.57
N PRO A 476 -2.36 2.44 0.68
CA PRO A 476 -2.15 3.83 1.04
C PRO A 476 -0.78 4.32 0.57
N ASN A 477 -0.74 5.46 -0.10
CA ASN A 477 0.47 6.22 -0.36
C ASN A 477 0.45 7.48 0.54
N PHE A 478 1.36 7.56 1.50
CA PHE A 478 1.39 8.61 2.51
C PHE A 478 2.22 9.80 2.01
N PHE A 479 1.58 10.71 1.28
CA PHE A 479 2.19 11.99 0.97
C PHE A 479 2.20 12.90 2.20
N VAL A 480 3.38 13.47 2.52
CA VAL A 480 3.56 14.36 3.67
C VAL A 480 3.12 15.79 3.38
N ASN A 481 3.16 16.18 2.11
CA ASN A 481 2.67 17.45 1.55
C ASN A 481 2.35 17.25 0.06
N THR A 482 1.59 18.16 -0.51
CA THR A 482 1.36 18.28 -1.97
C THR A 482 1.35 19.75 -2.34
N PRO A 483 1.38 20.14 -3.62
CA PRO A 483 1.23 21.55 -4.03
C PRO A 483 -0.04 22.23 -3.52
N ASP A 484 -1.07 21.44 -3.17
CA ASP A 484 -2.36 21.91 -2.66
C ASP A 484 -2.49 21.86 -1.15
N ILE A 485 -1.63 21.07 -0.48
CA ILE A 485 -1.83 20.70 0.93
C ILE A 485 -0.55 20.90 1.72
N LEU A 486 -0.49 22.05 2.40
CA LEU A 486 0.46 22.34 3.46
C LEU A 486 -0.31 22.38 4.79
N HIS A 487 -0.40 21.22 5.46
CA HIS A 487 -1.14 21.10 6.72
C HIS A 487 -0.54 22.00 7.82
N GLU A 488 -1.40 22.53 8.71
CA GLU A 488 -0.98 23.44 9.80
C GLU A 488 0.13 22.87 10.69
N PHE A 489 0.20 21.54 10.86
CA PHE A 489 1.27 20.88 11.59
C PHE A 489 2.66 21.20 11.04
N LEU A 490 2.79 21.29 9.70
CA LEU A 490 4.03 21.71 9.04
C LEU A 490 4.21 23.22 9.06
N GLN A 491 3.12 24.00 8.97
CA GLN A 491 3.19 25.45 8.96
C GLN A 491 3.77 26.00 10.26
N TYR A 492 3.45 25.39 11.41
CA TYR A 492 3.78 25.90 12.74
C TYR A 492 4.75 25.05 13.54
N GLY A 493 4.99 23.79 13.14
CA GLY A 493 5.80 22.85 13.91
C GLY A 493 7.31 22.93 13.68
N GLY A 494 7.77 23.77 12.73
CA GLY A 494 9.20 23.92 12.42
C GLY A 494 9.86 22.63 11.93
N PRO A 495 11.20 22.53 11.89
CA PRO A 495 11.91 21.36 11.36
C PRO A 495 11.57 20.04 12.06
N GLY A 496 11.15 20.08 13.34
CA GLY A 496 10.69 18.92 14.08
C GLY A 496 9.46 18.27 13.43
N ALA A 497 8.49 19.06 13.00
CA ALA A 497 7.28 18.58 12.33
C ALA A 497 7.61 17.87 11.01
N PHE A 498 8.53 18.41 10.23
CA PHE A 498 8.98 17.77 8.98
C PHE A 498 9.62 16.39 9.24
N ARG A 499 10.50 16.31 10.25
CA ARG A 499 11.10 15.01 10.62
C ARG A 499 10.05 14.01 11.11
N ILE A 500 9.11 14.43 11.95
CA ILE A 500 8.03 13.58 12.48
C ILE A 500 7.17 13.03 11.35
N ARG A 501 6.69 13.90 10.45
CA ARG A 501 5.80 13.49 9.36
C ARG A 501 6.51 12.58 8.35
N ALA A 502 7.77 12.88 8.00
CA ALA A 502 8.57 12.04 7.12
C ALA A 502 8.80 10.65 7.73
N ALA A 503 9.22 10.57 9.01
CA ALA A 503 9.43 9.30 9.70
C ALA A 503 8.13 8.48 9.80
N LEU A 504 7.03 9.12 10.20
CA LEU A 504 5.73 8.45 10.30
C LEU A 504 5.29 7.89 8.94
N ALA A 505 5.36 8.68 7.87
CA ALA A 505 4.98 8.24 6.53
C ALA A 505 5.88 7.10 6.03
N ALA A 506 7.20 7.33 6.06
CA ALA A 506 8.18 6.42 5.48
C ALA A 506 8.28 5.08 6.20
N LEU A 507 8.03 5.02 7.51
CA LEU A 507 8.23 3.80 8.31
C LEU A 507 6.93 3.02 8.54
N SER A 508 5.78 3.67 8.55
CA SER A 508 4.49 2.99 8.77
C SER A 508 3.89 2.46 7.46
N SER A 509 4.01 3.19 6.35
CA SER A 509 3.54 2.76 5.03
C SER A 509 4.68 2.33 4.11
N PRO A 510 4.50 1.26 3.30
CA PRO A 510 5.46 0.90 2.27
C PRO A 510 5.48 1.88 1.09
N LEU A 511 4.48 2.75 0.98
CA LEU A 511 4.38 3.81 -0.02
C LEU A 511 4.28 5.15 0.67
N TRP A 512 5.17 6.06 0.33
CA TRP A 512 5.15 7.44 0.81
C TRP A 512 5.67 8.39 -0.25
N GLY A 513 5.34 9.67 -0.10
CA GLY A 513 5.78 10.68 -1.04
C GLY A 513 5.91 12.06 -0.42
N MET A 514 6.65 12.92 -1.10
CA MET A 514 6.75 14.34 -0.78
C MET A 514 6.82 15.19 -2.04
N TYR A 515 6.36 16.43 -1.93
CA TYR A 515 6.51 17.48 -2.92
C TYR A 515 7.76 18.31 -2.62
N ALA A 516 8.49 18.70 -3.66
CA ALA A 516 9.72 19.49 -3.62
C ALA A 516 9.60 20.75 -2.76
N GLY A 517 10.64 21.03 -1.97
CA GLY A 517 10.64 22.09 -0.96
C GLY A 517 10.33 21.58 0.45
N TYR A 518 9.78 20.36 0.59
CA TYR A 518 9.66 19.72 1.90
C TYR A 518 11.02 19.52 2.55
N GLU A 519 11.99 19.01 1.81
CA GLU A 519 13.38 18.86 2.26
C GLU A 519 14.09 20.16 2.58
N LEU A 520 13.52 21.29 2.16
CA LEU A 520 14.00 22.64 2.53
C LEU A 520 13.27 23.24 3.73
N GLY A 521 12.22 22.58 4.22
CA GLY A 521 11.35 23.07 5.27
C GLY A 521 10.45 24.23 4.82
N GLU A 522 10.05 24.26 3.55
CA GLU A 522 9.11 25.26 3.03
C GLU A 522 7.74 25.09 3.72
N HIS A 523 7.32 26.12 4.47
CA HIS A 523 6.19 26.02 5.40
C HIS A 523 5.25 27.23 5.39
N VAL A 524 5.42 28.16 4.47
CA VAL A 524 4.64 29.41 4.48
C VAL A 524 3.37 29.23 3.67
N ALA A 525 2.22 29.34 4.32
CA ALA A 525 0.92 29.34 3.67
C ALA A 525 0.59 30.72 3.08
N VAL A 526 -0.25 30.75 2.03
CA VAL A 526 -0.70 31.98 1.36
C VAL A 526 -1.42 32.94 2.33
N ARG A 527 -2.07 32.40 3.35
CA ARG A 527 -2.71 33.15 4.45
C ARG A 527 -2.99 32.21 5.62
N PRO A 528 -3.15 32.74 6.83
CA PRO A 528 -3.56 31.94 7.99
C PRO A 528 -4.85 31.13 7.72
N GLY A 529 -4.86 29.86 8.12
CA GLY A 529 -5.98 28.95 7.92
C GLY A 529 -6.13 28.40 6.48
N SER A 530 -5.18 28.68 5.58
CA SER A 530 -5.08 28.06 4.27
C SER A 530 -4.07 26.91 4.31
N GLU A 531 -4.34 25.86 3.54
CA GLU A 531 -3.36 24.80 3.28
C GLU A 531 -2.58 25.03 1.97
N GLU A 532 -2.87 26.12 1.25
CA GLU A 532 -2.15 26.47 0.02
C GLU A 532 -0.84 27.19 0.33
N TYR A 533 0.24 26.81 -0.35
CA TYR A 533 1.54 27.49 -0.23
C TYR A 533 1.49 28.92 -0.71
N LEU A 534 2.20 29.82 -0.02
CA LEU A 534 2.56 31.13 -0.57
C LEU A 534 3.48 30.93 -1.78
N ASP A 535 3.20 31.61 -2.86
CA ASP A 535 3.95 31.54 -4.12
C ASP A 535 3.98 30.09 -4.66
N SER A 536 2.79 29.44 -4.64
CA SER A 536 2.61 28.07 -5.08
C SER A 536 3.00 27.86 -6.55
N GLU A 537 3.76 26.79 -6.82
CA GLU A 537 4.13 26.37 -8.17
C GLU A 537 2.94 25.99 -9.05
N LYS A 538 1.75 25.83 -8.50
CA LYS A 538 0.51 25.73 -9.26
C LYS A 538 0.24 26.96 -10.15
N TYR A 539 0.68 28.15 -9.70
CA TYR A 539 0.31 29.43 -10.32
C TYR A 539 1.52 30.25 -10.74
N GLN A 540 2.74 29.78 -10.45
CA GLN A 540 3.95 30.48 -10.84
C GLN A 540 5.15 29.53 -10.95
N VAL A 541 6.19 29.99 -11.63
CA VAL A 541 7.47 29.31 -11.71
C VAL A 541 8.31 29.71 -10.50
N ARG A 542 8.83 28.74 -9.77
CA ARG A 542 9.63 28.99 -8.56
C ARG A 542 11.12 28.80 -8.86
N VAL A 543 11.90 29.83 -8.60
CA VAL A 543 13.36 29.78 -8.74
C VAL A 543 13.95 29.37 -7.39
N ARG A 544 14.54 28.17 -7.30
CA ARG A 544 15.23 27.67 -6.11
C ARG A 544 16.74 27.60 -6.34
N ASP A 545 17.52 28.17 -5.42
CA ASP A 545 18.96 27.91 -5.33
C ASP A 545 19.19 26.68 -4.44
N TRP A 546 19.11 25.50 -5.05
CA TRP A 546 19.29 24.23 -4.35
C TRP A 546 20.62 24.14 -3.61
N ALA A 547 21.71 24.65 -4.22
CA ALA A 547 23.04 24.59 -3.64
C ALA A 547 23.14 25.43 -2.36
N ALA A 548 22.61 26.64 -2.38
CA ALA A 548 22.54 27.48 -1.18
C ALA A 548 21.58 26.92 -0.12
N ALA A 549 20.42 26.42 -0.53
CA ALA A 549 19.39 25.93 0.39
C ALA A 549 19.80 24.63 1.11
N THR A 550 20.66 23.82 0.52
CA THR A 550 21.19 22.56 1.10
C THR A 550 22.66 22.68 1.56
N ALA A 551 23.20 23.90 1.68
CA ALA A 551 24.55 24.10 2.18
C ALA A 551 24.67 23.65 3.66
N PRO A 552 25.86 23.19 4.10
CA PRO A 552 26.09 22.75 5.48
C PRO A 552 25.60 23.76 6.53
N GLY A 553 24.83 23.29 7.51
CA GLY A 553 24.25 24.11 8.58
C GLY A 553 22.91 24.75 8.26
N THR A 554 22.32 24.47 7.10
CA THR A 554 20.95 24.85 6.76
C THR A 554 19.93 23.79 7.19
N VAL A 555 18.67 24.19 7.35
CA VAL A 555 17.55 23.24 7.56
C VAL A 555 17.44 22.25 6.39
N GLY A 556 17.70 22.73 5.17
CA GLY A 556 17.66 21.90 3.98
C GLY A 556 18.72 20.79 3.97
N ALA A 557 19.95 21.07 4.42
CA ALA A 557 20.98 20.05 4.57
C ALA A 557 20.55 18.95 5.56
N ASP A 558 20.00 19.36 6.71
CA ASP A 558 19.57 18.44 7.77
C ASP A 558 18.36 17.60 7.36
N LEU A 559 17.34 18.19 6.74
CA LEU A 559 16.14 17.46 6.31
C LEU A 559 16.45 16.54 5.12
N THR A 560 17.27 16.97 4.16
CA THR A 560 17.73 16.13 3.05
C THR A 560 18.47 14.88 3.58
N ALA A 561 19.38 15.07 4.55
CA ALA A 561 20.09 13.95 5.18
C ALA A 561 19.12 13.00 5.91
N TYR A 562 18.13 13.57 6.61
CA TYR A 562 17.12 12.79 7.34
C TYR A 562 16.24 11.97 6.40
N VAL A 563 15.73 12.54 5.31
CA VAL A 563 14.96 11.84 4.28
C VAL A 563 15.79 10.73 3.62
N THR A 564 17.05 11.02 3.32
CA THR A 564 17.98 10.02 2.76
C THR A 564 18.18 8.83 3.70
N MET A 565 18.36 9.09 5.00
CA MET A 565 18.46 8.06 6.03
C MET A 565 17.18 7.20 6.06
N LEU A 566 15.99 7.81 6.10
CA LEU A 566 14.72 7.08 6.10
C LEU A 566 14.56 6.18 4.88
N ASN A 567 14.86 6.67 3.67
CA ASN A 567 14.78 5.89 2.45
C ASN A 567 15.82 4.76 2.41
N THR A 568 17.01 4.98 2.98
CA THR A 568 18.05 3.95 3.11
C THR A 568 17.59 2.82 4.03
N VAL A 569 17.09 3.15 5.21
CA VAL A 569 16.60 2.20 6.21
C VAL A 569 15.45 1.36 5.66
N ARG A 570 14.43 1.99 5.03
CA ARG A 570 13.29 1.21 4.50
C ARG A 570 13.68 0.28 3.35
N ARG A 571 14.72 0.59 2.58
CA ARG A 571 15.24 -0.33 1.55
C ARG A 571 16.03 -1.50 2.15
N ALA A 572 16.75 -1.27 3.24
CA ALA A 572 17.53 -2.29 3.92
C ALA A 572 16.65 -3.32 4.65
N HIS A 573 15.45 -2.91 5.10
CA HIS A 573 14.57 -3.72 5.94
C HIS A 573 13.31 -4.19 5.23
N PRO A 574 13.22 -5.49 4.80
CA PRO A 574 12.02 -6.08 4.22
C PRO A 574 10.74 -5.89 5.05
N ALA A 575 10.85 -5.85 6.38
CA ALA A 575 9.72 -5.58 7.25
C ALA A 575 9.05 -4.23 6.96
N LEU A 576 9.81 -3.20 6.59
CA LEU A 576 9.27 -1.87 6.24
C LEU A 576 8.65 -1.81 4.84
N GLN A 577 8.86 -2.85 4.02
CA GLN A 577 8.35 -2.93 2.63
C GLN A 577 6.98 -3.60 2.52
N LEU A 578 6.39 -4.03 3.64
CA LEU A 578 5.08 -4.67 3.72
C LEU A 578 4.06 -3.75 4.39
N LEU A 579 2.78 -3.93 4.07
CA LEU A 579 1.69 -3.14 4.66
C LEU A 579 1.05 -3.86 5.86
N ARG A 580 0.75 -5.17 5.70
CA ARG A 580 -0.14 -5.93 6.59
C ARG A 580 0.54 -6.45 7.88
N ASN A 581 1.82 -6.22 8.01
CA ASN A 581 2.67 -6.71 9.11
C ASN A 581 2.87 -5.70 10.25
N LEU A 582 2.05 -4.65 10.29
CA LEU A 582 2.13 -3.60 11.30
C LEU A 582 1.35 -3.97 12.56
N THR A 583 2.00 -3.83 13.72
CA THR A 583 1.39 -3.98 15.05
C THR A 583 1.64 -2.71 15.86
N VAL A 584 0.57 -2.09 16.35
CA VAL A 584 0.66 -0.94 17.26
C VAL A 584 0.86 -1.42 18.69
N HIS A 585 1.79 -0.82 19.41
CA HIS A 585 2.11 -1.13 20.80
C HIS A 585 1.68 -0.01 21.74
N ARG A 586 1.37 -0.37 22.98
CA ARG A 586 0.94 0.59 24.00
C ARG A 586 2.12 1.45 24.48
N THR A 587 1.88 2.74 24.66
CA THR A 587 2.75 3.65 25.41
C THR A 587 1.94 4.38 26.47
N ASP A 588 2.59 4.87 27.53
CA ASP A 588 1.92 5.60 28.62
C ASP A 588 1.80 7.12 28.35
N SER A 589 2.21 7.58 27.14
CA SER A 589 2.13 8.96 26.70
C SER A 589 1.18 9.14 25.50
N GLU A 590 0.42 10.22 25.47
CA GLU A 590 -0.41 10.62 24.35
C GLU A 590 0.40 11.22 23.18
N HIS A 591 1.69 11.52 23.41
CA HIS A 591 2.58 12.13 22.42
C HIS A 591 3.61 11.17 21.83
N ILE A 592 3.66 9.92 22.28
CA ILE A 592 4.61 8.94 21.76
C ILE A 592 3.84 7.74 21.17
N LEU A 593 4.06 7.53 19.89
CA LEU A 593 3.57 6.38 19.13
C LEU A 593 4.62 5.28 19.13
N CYS A 594 4.18 4.03 19.25
CA CYS A 594 5.02 2.87 19.04
C CYS A 594 4.33 1.84 18.15
N PHE A 595 5.04 1.36 17.14
CA PHE A 595 4.59 0.23 16.34
C PHE A 595 5.77 -0.65 15.92
N SER A 596 5.49 -1.88 15.55
CA SER A 596 6.47 -2.79 14.97
C SER A 596 6.02 -3.37 13.64
N LYS A 597 6.99 -3.84 12.87
CA LYS A 597 6.79 -4.58 11.62
C LYS A 597 7.73 -5.78 11.58
N VAL A 598 7.20 -6.93 11.14
CA VAL A 598 7.95 -8.18 11.08
C VAL A 598 7.81 -8.81 9.71
N ALA A 599 8.90 -9.25 9.12
CA ALA A 599 8.90 -10.00 7.87
C ALA A 599 9.74 -11.28 8.01
N ALA A 600 9.21 -12.40 7.52
CA ALA A 600 9.98 -13.63 7.38
C ALA A 600 10.97 -13.48 6.22
N LEU A 601 12.18 -13.97 6.41
CA LEU A 601 13.25 -13.95 5.41
C LEU A 601 13.43 -15.33 4.77
N PRO A 602 13.99 -15.41 3.56
CA PRO A 602 14.16 -16.68 2.84
C PRO A 602 15.04 -17.71 3.56
N ASP A 603 15.93 -17.26 4.44
CA ASP A 603 16.82 -18.11 5.25
C ASP A 603 16.16 -18.68 6.51
N GLY A 604 14.86 -18.40 6.71
CA GLY A 604 14.09 -18.82 7.89
C GLY A 604 14.20 -17.88 9.08
N SER A 605 15.01 -16.84 9.01
CA SER A 605 15.06 -15.79 10.02
C SER A 605 13.92 -14.77 9.85
N SER A 606 13.88 -13.75 10.68
CA SER A 606 12.90 -12.67 10.55
C SER A 606 13.59 -11.32 10.68
N ASP A 607 13.21 -10.38 9.82
CA ASP A 607 13.50 -8.97 9.97
C ASP A 607 12.44 -8.35 10.89
N ARG A 608 12.86 -7.69 11.99
CA ARG A 608 12.00 -7.13 13.04
C ARG A 608 12.40 -5.70 13.29
N VAL A 609 11.52 -4.77 12.99
CA VAL A 609 11.74 -3.33 13.18
C VAL A 609 10.69 -2.81 14.16
N ILE A 610 11.15 -2.12 15.20
CA ILE A 610 10.32 -1.40 16.17
C ILE A 610 10.55 0.09 15.96
N VAL A 611 9.48 0.85 15.77
CA VAL A 611 9.54 2.30 15.60
C VAL A 611 8.89 2.96 16.80
N VAL A 612 9.62 3.88 17.44
CA VAL A 612 9.08 4.75 18.49
C VAL A 612 9.21 6.19 18.02
N LEU A 613 8.13 6.94 18.03
CA LEU A 613 8.07 8.26 17.43
C LEU A 613 7.45 9.29 18.41
N ASN A 614 8.17 10.37 18.70
CA ASN A 614 7.62 11.56 19.36
C ASN A 614 6.76 12.33 18.35
N LEU A 615 5.50 12.58 18.67
CA LEU A 615 4.55 13.33 17.85
C LEU A 615 4.50 14.83 18.17
N ASP A 616 5.19 15.27 19.22
CA ASP A 616 5.27 16.69 19.61
C ASP A 616 6.45 17.37 18.89
N PRO A 617 6.20 18.31 17.97
CA PRO A 617 7.27 18.96 17.21
C PRO A 617 8.06 20.00 18.03
N HIS A 618 7.61 20.34 19.23
CA HIS A 618 8.16 21.43 20.04
C HIS A 618 8.89 20.97 21.29
N GLN A 619 8.45 19.84 21.91
CA GLN A 619 8.94 19.43 23.21
C GLN A 619 9.52 18.00 23.19
N PRO A 620 10.59 17.75 23.95
CA PRO A 620 10.98 16.38 24.25
C PRO A 620 9.87 15.66 25.03
N ARG A 621 9.63 14.40 24.68
CA ARG A 621 8.65 13.54 25.35
C ARG A 621 9.31 12.25 25.81
N GLU A 622 8.84 11.72 26.92
CA GLU A 622 9.33 10.47 27.50
C GLU A 622 8.18 9.58 27.94
N THR A 623 8.38 8.29 27.93
CA THR A 623 7.34 7.31 28.28
C THR A 623 7.93 5.92 28.55
N MET A 624 7.10 5.05 29.12
CA MET A 624 7.28 3.60 29.02
C MET A 624 6.59 3.09 27.75
N VAL A 625 7.31 2.27 27.00
CA VAL A 625 6.81 1.49 25.86
C VAL A 625 6.56 0.07 26.33
N HIS A 626 5.40 -0.50 25.97
CA HIS A 626 4.98 -1.86 26.33
C HIS A 626 4.79 -2.68 25.06
N LEU A 627 5.73 -3.59 24.78
CA LEU A 627 5.75 -4.37 23.55
C LEU A 627 4.96 -5.67 23.69
N ASP A 628 4.21 -6.01 22.66
CA ASP A 628 3.70 -7.36 22.46
C ASP A 628 4.81 -8.23 21.86
N LEU A 629 5.51 -9.00 22.70
CA LEU A 629 6.62 -9.86 22.28
C LEU A 629 6.14 -10.99 21.37
N ALA A 630 4.90 -11.46 21.53
CA ALA A 630 4.34 -12.50 20.67
C ALA A 630 4.15 -12.00 19.23
N ALA A 631 3.70 -10.75 19.05
CA ALA A 631 3.61 -10.12 17.74
C ALA A 631 4.98 -9.93 17.07
N LEU A 632 6.04 -9.80 17.86
CA LEU A 632 7.42 -9.76 17.40
C LEU A 632 8.02 -11.17 17.16
N GLY A 633 7.30 -12.24 17.49
CA GLY A 633 7.82 -13.63 17.45
C GLY A 633 8.96 -13.85 18.44
N LEU A 634 8.91 -13.18 19.59
CA LEU A 634 9.88 -13.30 20.68
C LEU A 634 9.27 -14.04 21.88
N ALA A 635 10.12 -14.71 22.66
CA ALA A 635 9.67 -15.43 23.84
C ALA A 635 9.15 -14.45 24.91
N PRO A 636 8.09 -14.81 25.67
CA PRO A 636 7.61 -13.98 26.77
C PRO A 636 8.72 -13.66 27.77
N HIS A 637 8.73 -12.43 28.27
CA HIS A 637 9.71 -11.94 29.25
C HIS A 637 11.19 -12.05 28.84
N SER A 638 11.47 -12.23 27.54
CA SER A 638 12.84 -12.24 27.00
C SER A 638 13.42 -10.84 26.92
N SER A 639 14.76 -10.77 27.03
CA SER A 639 15.54 -9.58 26.68
C SER A 639 16.33 -9.84 25.41
N TYR A 640 16.46 -8.83 24.57
CA TYR A 640 17.09 -8.92 23.25
C TYR A 640 17.86 -7.65 22.89
N ALA A 641 18.89 -7.80 22.06
CA ALA A 641 19.66 -6.68 21.57
C ALA A 641 18.89 -5.96 20.43
N VAL A 642 18.92 -4.64 20.44
CA VAL A 642 18.40 -3.79 19.38
C VAL A 642 19.47 -2.81 18.92
N HIS A 643 19.46 -2.51 17.62
CA HIS A 643 20.25 -1.45 16.99
C HIS A 643 19.32 -0.35 16.51
N ASP A 644 19.65 0.89 16.82
CA ASP A 644 18.91 2.04 16.31
C ASP A 644 19.54 2.56 15.02
N GLU A 645 18.86 2.37 13.91
CA GLU A 645 19.30 2.87 12.59
C GLU A 645 19.34 4.40 12.51
N ALA A 646 18.63 5.10 13.41
CA ALA A 646 18.59 6.55 13.42
C ALA A 646 19.78 7.19 14.16
N THR A 647 20.33 6.52 15.20
CA THR A 647 21.42 7.05 16.03
C THR A 647 22.71 6.23 15.93
N GLY A 648 22.62 4.97 15.46
CA GLY A 648 23.74 4.02 15.45
C GLY A 648 24.05 3.40 16.81
N GLU A 649 23.19 3.60 17.81
CA GLU A 649 23.37 3.07 19.15
C GLU A 649 22.80 1.66 19.31
N ASP A 650 23.37 0.88 20.21
CA ASP A 650 22.91 -0.46 20.56
C ASP A 650 22.37 -0.48 22.00
N TRP A 651 21.22 -1.13 22.21
CA TRP A 651 20.62 -1.31 23.54
C TRP A 651 20.15 -2.74 23.77
N THR A 652 19.84 -3.04 25.04
CA THR A 652 19.11 -4.25 25.40
C THR A 652 17.70 -3.86 25.80
N TRP A 653 16.72 -4.38 25.07
CA TRP A 653 15.30 -4.17 25.30
C TRP A 653 14.61 -5.42 25.82
N GLY A 654 13.46 -5.26 26.46
CA GLY A 654 12.54 -6.30 26.90
C GLY A 654 11.10 -5.95 26.57
N GLU A 655 10.18 -6.47 27.38
CA GLU A 655 8.74 -6.19 27.24
C GLU A 655 8.40 -4.73 27.57
N HIS A 656 9.11 -4.11 28.52
CA HIS A 656 8.86 -2.74 28.98
C HIS A 656 10.15 -1.93 28.90
N ASN A 657 10.11 -0.79 28.19
CA ASN A 657 11.30 0.00 27.92
C ASN A 657 11.01 1.50 28.10
N TYR A 658 11.92 2.21 28.80
CA TYR A 658 11.86 3.65 28.88
C TYR A 658 12.49 4.27 27.63
N VAL A 659 11.83 5.30 27.09
CA VAL A 659 12.33 6.10 25.97
C VAL A 659 12.16 7.59 26.25
N ARG A 660 13.08 8.39 25.69
CA ARG A 660 12.99 9.86 25.65
C ARG A 660 13.42 10.33 24.27
N LEU A 661 12.52 11.02 23.58
CA LEU A 661 12.73 11.51 22.21
C LEU A 661 12.55 13.03 22.17
N ALA A 662 13.43 13.71 21.42
CA ALA A 662 13.38 15.16 21.22
C ALA A 662 12.96 15.52 19.78
N PRO A 663 12.42 16.72 19.50
CA PRO A 663 12.05 17.12 18.13
C PRO A 663 13.20 17.08 17.12
N ALA A 664 14.43 17.24 17.55
CA ALA A 664 15.61 17.13 16.69
C ALA A 664 15.92 15.70 16.27
N GLN A 665 15.59 14.72 17.13
CA GLN A 665 15.67 13.29 16.88
C GLN A 665 14.35 12.64 17.35
N PRO A 666 13.28 12.74 16.52
CA PRO A 666 11.95 12.36 16.98
C PRO A 666 11.68 10.86 16.94
N ALA A 667 12.56 10.06 16.32
CA ALA A 667 12.34 8.63 16.11
C ALA A 667 13.50 7.78 16.62
N HIS A 668 13.18 6.63 17.23
CA HIS A 668 14.02 5.44 17.27
C HIS A 668 13.53 4.44 16.21
N ILE A 669 14.46 3.88 15.47
CA ILE A 669 14.20 2.85 14.43
C ILE A 669 15.02 1.62 14.81
N LEU A 670 14.43 0.77 15.63
CA LEU A 670 15.13 -0.30 16.32
C LEU A 670 15.03 -1.63 15.56
N VAL A 671 16.16 -2.15 15.14
CA VAL A 671 16.26 -3.47 14.52
C VAL A 671 16.65 -4.51 15.58
N VAL A 672 15.84 -5.55 15.73
CA VAL A 672 16.13 -6.63 16.68
C VAL A 672 17.24 -7.51 16.12
N LYS A 673 18.37 -7.61 16.86
CA LYS A 673 19.53 -8.40 16.47
C LYS A 673 19.50 -9.78 17.15
N GLY A 674 19.77 -10.83 16.37
CA GLY A 674 20.19 -12.12 16.90
C GLY A 674 19.18 -12.88 17.75
N ALA A 675 17.87 -12.61 17.66
CA ALA A 675 16.87 -13.50 18.22
C ALA A 675 16.80 -14.76 17.34
N ALA A 676 17.54 -15.80 17.72
CA ALA A 676 17.30 -17.14 17.17
C ALA A 676 15.84 -17.50 17.44
N GLY A 677 15.09 -17.79 16.39
CA GLY A 677 13.69 -18.22 16.47
C GLY A 677 13.54 -19.59 17.09
#